data_1878c7857888f05be5726edff5453e69
#
_entry.id   1878c7857888f05be5726edff5453e69
#
_cell.length_a   1.000
_cell.length_b   1.000
_cell.length_c   1.000
_cell.angle_alpha   90.00
_cell.angle_beta   90.00
_cell.angle_gamma   90.00
#
_symmetry.space_group_name_H-M   'P 1'
#
loop_
_entity.id
_entity.type
_entity.pdbx_description
1 polymer ?
#
loop_
_entity_poly.entity_id
_entity_poly.type
_entity_poly.pdbx_seq_one_letter_code
_entity_poly.pdbx_strand_id
1 'polypeptide(L)'
;MPKLASTEDFRNLQEEARRTLRDRTKSGARIIIGMGTCGIAAGARDTYQAVAAELQARGVDARLFGVGCIGMCSREPLVDIDREGAGRITYGPVSPDRVPRLVEEHLIGGRVVREWAIGRLPAETSPPHPPHPDHAAVPLYAELPFYSKQQRIALGNCGRIDPEEIREAIAHDGYSALARVLQEISPHGVLAAMKASGLRGRGGAGFPTGLKWEFTSLSKGDPKYVVCNADEGDPGAFMDRSIIEGDPHSLIEGMAIAAYAIGAAQGYIYCRAEYPLALKRLHTAIGQARELGLLGERILGTGFRFDLEVKEGAGAFVCGEETALLASIEGRRGEPRPRPPFPAVAGLWGKPTTLNNVKSYALTPRILLKGAEWFAGIGSPKSPGTAIFALTGKVRRTGLVEVPMGIPLGEIIFDIGGGIAGGRRFKAVQTGGPLGGCIPAAHLNVKVDFDSLRHVGAVMGSGGMIVVDEETCMVEFAKFFLTFATAESCGKCIPCRAGGRRMLEVLSRICAGEGRREDLDRIRAIAAGMETASLCALGQLTPGPVMAALRYFEDEFIAHIEERRCPAGACKELTPARCMNACPAGVDVPAYVSLAAEGRYAEALAVHRERNPFALVCGRVCPAFCEQHCRRGDIDAPVAIRSIKRFMADHELAAPWMPVKTPPTRSEQVAVIGSGPAGLTAALRLAQMGYPATIFEALPVPGGMMAVGIPEYRLPREILQKEIDHVRRAGVDILCNRALGRDFTLEEIFETQGFRAAILAIGAHRSLRLGIPGEDDPNVMPGIHFLRHVALGTAPAVA
;
A
#
# COMPACT_ATOMS: atom_id res chain seq x y z
N MET A 1 -28.05 32.57 -18.09
CA MET A 1 -28.13 33.64 -17.06
C MET A 1 -27.44 34.88 -17.59
N PRO A 2 -27.74 36.10 -17.14
CA PRO A 2 -26.93 37.27 -17.52
C PRO A 2 -25.51 37.06 -16.93
N LYS A 3 -24.51 37.51 -17.71
CA LYS A 3 -23.12 37.51 -17.25
C LYS A 3 -22.97 38.48 -16.08
N LEU A 4 -22.20 38.09 -15.09
CA LEU A 4 -21.86 38.91 -13.92
C LEU A 4 -21.01 40.10 -14.38
N ALA A 5 -21.51 41.31 -14.21
CA ALA A 5 -20.90 42.54 -14.67
C ALA A 5 -20.05 43.22 -13.56
N SER A 6 -20.15 42.73 -12.31
CA SER A 6 -19.44 43.28 -11.16
C SER A 6 -19.24 42.26 -10.05
N THR A 7 -18.38 42.58 -9.10
CA THR A 7 -18.20 41.82 -7.86
C THR A 7 -19.42 41.89 -6.96
N GLU A 8 -20.27 42.94 -7.11
CA GLU A 8 -21.52 43.05 -6.39
C GLU A 8 -22.55 42.06 -6.93
N ASP A 9 -22.66 41.92 -8.27
CA ASP A 9 -23.53 40.91 -8.90
C ASP A 9 -23.11 39.50 -8.43
N PHE A 10 -21.81 39.26 -8.30
CA PHE A 10 -21.31 37.98 -7.76
C PHE A 10 -21.74 37.77 -6.31
N ARG A 11 -21.62 38.77 -5.43
CA ARG A 11 -22.09 38.65 -4.02
C ARG A 11 -23.59 38.38 -3.95
N ASN A 12 -24.39 39.07 -4.75
CA ASN A 12 -25.82 38.84 -4.83
C ASN A 12 -26.15 37.42 -5.28
N LEU A 13 -25.47 36.92 -6.32
CA LEU A 13 -25.62 35.53 -6.76
C LEU A 13 -25.21 34.52 -5.66
N GLN A 14 -24.11 34.81 -4.94
CA GLN A 14 -23.66 33.95 -3.84
C GLN A 14 -24.67 33.90 -2.70
N GLU A 15 -25.24 35.04 -2.31
CA GLU A 15 -26.31 35.10 -1.29
C GLU A 15 -27.57 34.36 -1.73
N GLU A 16 -27.99 34.55 -3.01
CA GLU A 16 -29.06 33.80 -3.61
C GLU A 16 -28.80 32.28 -3.61
N ALA A 17 -27.60 31.86 -4.02
CA ALA A 17 -27.21 30.45 -4.05
C ALA A 17 -27.24 29.84 -2.64
N ARG A 18 -26.70 30.55 -1.65
CA ARG A 18 -26.73 30.14 -0.24
C ARG A 18 -28.15 30.06 0.32
N ARG A 19 -29.01 31.00 -0.05
CA ARG A 19 -30.44 30.97 0.31
C ARG A 19 -31.13 29.77 -0.30
N THR A 20 -30.96 29.58 -1.61
CA THR A 20 -31.52 28.45 -2.35
C THR A 20 -31.06 27.11 -1.75
N LEU A 21 -29.79 26.98 -1.39
CA LEU A 21 -29.23 25.76 -0.76
C LEU A 21 -29.90 25.53 0.61
N ARG A 22 -30.06 26.58 1.43
CA ARG A 22 -30.74 26.50 2.74
C ARG A 22 -32.23 26.15 2.59
N ASP A 23 -32.91 26.75 1.64
CA ASP A 23 -34.34 26.49 1.41
C ASP A 23 -34.55 25.08 0.87
N ARG A 24 -33.69 24.60 -0.02
CA ARG A 24 -33.68 23.19 -0.47
C ARG A 24 -33.47 22.20 0.68
N THR A 25 -32.76 22.59 1.76
CA THR A 25 -32.57 21.78 2.96
C THR A 25 -33.79 21.80 3.88
N LYS A 26 -34.66 22.84 3.80
CA LYS A 26 -35.91 22.99 4.59
C LYS A 26 -37.11 22.36 3.90
N SER A 27 -37.11 22.16 2.61
CA SER A 27 -38.27 21.74 1.83
C SER A 27 -38.36 20.25 1.53
N GLY A 28 -37.57 19.40 2.20
CA GLY A 28 -37.62 17.96 1.99
C GLY A 28 -36.34 17.22 2.29
N ALA A 29 -36.33 15.93 2.02
CA ALA A 29 -35.16 15.10 2.18
C ALA A 29 -34.24 15.15 0.95
N ARG A 30 -32.92 15.01 1.19
CA ARG A 30 -31.91 14.88 0.13
C ARG A 30 -31.29 13.49 0.20
N ILE A 31 -31.13 12.87 -0.97
CA ILE A 31 -30.38 11.65 -1.10
C ILE A 31 -29.15 11.95 -1.98
N ILE A 32 -27.97 11.67 -1.46
CA ILE A 32 -26.71 12.06 -2.05
C ILE A 32 -25.91 10.80 -2.29
N ILE A 33 -25.45 10.59 -3.52
CA ILE A 33 -24.72 9.36 -3.88
C ILE A 33 -23.30 9.71 -4.33
N GLY A 34 -22.32 8.97 -3.84
CA GLY A 34 -20.92 9.08 -4.24
C GLY A 34 -20.75 8.65 -5.71
N MET A 35 -20.69 9.62 -6.64
CA MET A 35 -20.59 9.41 -8.09
C MET A 35 -19.22 9.78 -8.64
N GLY A 36 -18.17 9.60 -7.85
CA GLY A 36 -16.78 9.57 -8.33
C GLY A 36 -16.47 8.24 -9.02
N THR A 37 -15.36 8.19 -9.77
CA THR A 37 -14.98 6.97 -10.51
C THR A 37 -14.92 5.72 -9.62
N CYS A 38 -14.45 5.82 -8.36
CA CYS A 38 -14.43 4.68 -7.42
C CYS A 38 -15.82 4.19 -7.06
N GLY A 39 -16.76 5.13 -6.78
CA GLY A 39 -18.16 4.79 -6.50
C GLY A 39 -18.85 4.13 -7.70
N ILE A 40 -18.64 4.69 -8.89
CA ILE A 40 -19.18 4.12 -10.15
C ILE A 40 -18.65 2.70 -10.38
N ALA A 41 -17.37 2.47 -10.19
CA ALA A 41 -16.77 1.15 -10.33
C ALA A 41 -17.29 0.14 -9.28
N ALA A 42 -17.73 0.63 -8.11
CA ALA A 42 -18.33 -0.19 -7.07
C ALA A 42 -19.86 -0.40 -7.25
N GLY A 43 -20.51 0.17 -8.29
CA GLY A 43 -21.92 0.00 -8.59
C GLY A 43 -22.81 1.19 -8.19
N ALA A 44 -22.25 2.38 -7.94
CA ALA A 44 -23.05 3.55 -7.53
C ALA A 44 -24.09 3.99 -8.58
N ARG A 45 -23.87 3.72 -9.88
CA ARG A 45 -24.88 3.99 -10.92
C ARG A 45 -26.14 3.13 -10.74
N ASP A 46 -25.96 1.87 -10.46
CA ASP A 46 -27.08 0.94 -10.26
C ASP A 46 -27.81 1.30 -8.96
N THR A 47 -27.09 1.68 -7.92
CA THR A 47 -27.65 2.21 -6.66
C THR A 47 -28.45 3.49 -6.91
N TYR A 48 -27.93 4.43 -7.73
CA TYR A 48 -28.62 5.67 -8.09
C TYR A 48 -29.93 5.38 -8.82
N GLN A 49 -29.94 4.48 -9.80
CA GLN A 49 -31.14 4.07 -10.53
C GLN A 49 -32.16 3.38 -9.62
N ALA A 50 -31.69 2.51 -8.72
CA ALA A 50 -32.57 1.85 -7.74
C ALA A 50 -33.21 2.86 -6.79
N VAL A 51 -32.47 3.88 -6.30
CA VAL A 51 -33.04 4.97 -5.49
C VAL A 51 -34.06 5.76 -6.27
N ALA A 52 -33.76 6.16 -7.51
CA ALA A 52 -34.69 6.91 -8.34
C ALA A 52 -36.02 6.14 -8.58
N ALA A 53 -35.92 4.84 -8.90
CA ALA A 53 -37.07 3.98 -9.08
C ALA A 53 -37.91 3.81 -7.80
N GLU A 54 -37.25 3.65 -6.65
CA GLU A 54 -37.93 3.47 -5.36
C GLU A 54 -38.66 4.75 -4.92
N LEU A 55 -38.03 5.93 -5.12
CA LEU A 55 -38.65 7.22 -4.86
C LEU A 55 -39.92 7.41 -5.71
N GLN A 56 -39.82 7.08 -7.01
CA GLN A 56 -40.99 7.17 -7.93
C GLN A 56 -42.07 6.18 -7.54
N ALA A 57 -41.73 4.93 -7.23
CA ALA A 57 -42.70 3.89 -6.89
C ALA A 57 -43.48 4.21 -5.60
N ARG A 58 -42.84 4.89 -4.65
CA ARG A 58 -43.47 5.27 -3.36
C ARG A 58 -44.04 6.68 -3.34
N GLY A 59 -43.86 7.47 -4.40
CA GLY A 59 -44.32 8.86 -4.45
C GLY A 59 -43.65 9.78 -3.44
N VAL A 60 -42.36 9.52 -3.13
CA VAL A 60 -41.59 10.30 -2.16
C VAL A 60 -40.90 11.46 -2.87
N ASP A 61 -41.21 12.67 -2.44
CA ASP A 61 -40.51 13.87 -2.93
C ASP A 61 -39.18 14.05 -2.17
N ALA A 62 -38.11 13.68 -2.80
CA ALA A 62 -36.74 13.84 -2.30
C ALA A 62 -35.80 14.21 -3.44
N ARG A 63 -34.86 15.12 -3.19
CA ARG A 63 -33.83 15.48 -4.17
C ARG A 63 -32.73 14.43 -4.23
N LEU A 64 -32.55 13.80 -5.40
CA LEU A 64 -31.50 12.84 -5.67
C LEU A 64 -30.44 13.48 -6.55
N PHE A 65 -29.14 13.44 -6.13
CA PHE A 65 -28.03 13.95 -6.92
C PHE A 65 -26.72 13.24 -6.59
N GLY A 66 -25.71 13.41 -7.47
CA GLY A 66 -24.39 12.80 -7.34
C GLY A 66 -23.35 13.80 -6.84
N VAL A 67 -22.40 13.33 -6.02
CA VAL A 67 -21.26 14.10 -5.53
C VAL A 67 -19.94 13.42 -5.85
N GLY A 68 -18.82 14.13 -5.70
CA GLY A 68 -17.47 13.55 -5.79
C GLY A 68 -17.15 12.61 -4.62
N CYS A 69 -16.05 11.90 -4.74
CA CYS A 69 -15.60 10.93 -3.74
C CYS A 69 -15.20 11.63 -2.41
N ILE A 70 -15.67 11.09 -1.29
CA ILE A 70 -15.30 11.57 0.06
C ILE A 70 -13.99 10.97 0.59
N GLY A 71 -13.37 10.08 -0.17
CA GLY A 71 -12.11 9.41 0.19
C GLY A 71 -12.26 8.01 0.79
N MET A 72 -13.47 7.58 1.18
CA MET A 72 -13.70 6.25 1.78
C MET A 72 -13.93 5.15 0.73
N CYS A 73 -13.00 4.96 -0.19
CA CYS A 73 -13.16 4.03 -1.33
C CYS A 73 -13.47 2.59 -0.92
N SER A 74 -13.00 2.16 0.25
CA SER A 74 -13.29 0.81 0.79
C SER A 74 -14.74 0.60 1.26
N ARG A 75 -15.58 1.65 1.21
CA ARG A 75 -16.96 1.62 1.67
C ARG A 75 -17.98 1.96 0.58
N GLU A 76 -17.52 2.16 -0.64
CA GLU A 76 -18.40 2.44 -1.79
C GLU A 76 -19.26 1.21 -2.17
N PRO A 77 -20.46 1.39 -2.73
CA PRO A 77 -21.14 2.65 -2.98
C PRO A 77 -21.64 3.33 -1.70
N LEU A 78 -21.48 4.67 -1.64
CA LEU A 78 -21.92 5.48 -0.51
C LEU A 78 -23.24 6.19 -0.85
N VAL A 79 -24.16 6.17 0.10
CA VAL A 79 -25.44 6.89 0.04
C VAL A 79 -25.62 7.69 1.30
N ASP A 80 -25.85 8.98 1.15
CA ASP A 80 -26.20 9.83 2.28
C ASP A 80 -27.68 10.17 2.25
N ILE A 81 -28.29 10.16 3.40
CA ILE A 81 -29.65 10.67 3.60
C ILE A 81 -29.55 11.86 4.53
N ASP A 82 -30.01 13.00 4.05
CA ASP A 82 -30.06 14.25 4.79
C ASP A 82 -31.52 14.68 4.94
N ARG A 83 -32.02 14.75 6.17
CA ARG A 83 -33.37 15.15 6.51
C ARG A 83 -33.35 16.44 7.30
N GLU A 84 -34.37 17.24 7.09
CA GLU A 84 -34.54 18.53 7.79
C GLU A 84 -34.39 18.36 9.32
N GLY A 85 -33.51 19.16 9.90
CA GLY A 85 -33.26 19.18 11.35
C GLY A 85 -32.53 17.97 11.95
N ALA A 86 -32.40 16.86 11.19
CA ALA A 86 -31.80 15.62 11.69
C ALA A 86 -30.30 15.48 11.36
N GLY A 87 -29.82 16.19 10.33
CA GLY A 87 -28.50 16.09 9.80
C GLY A 87 -28.30 14.93 8.80
N ARG A 88 -27.11 14.82 8.26
CA ARG A 88 -26.75 13.92 7.16
C ARG A 88 -26.11 12.64 7.70
N ILE A 89 -26.71 11.48 7.41
CA ILE A 89 -26.18 10.15 7.73
C ILE A 89 -25.62 9.50 6.46
N THR A 90 -24.40 9.01 6.54
CA THR A 90 -23.74 8.26 5.46
C THR A 90 -23.83 6.76 5.69
N TYR A 91 -24.23 6.05 4.66
CA TYR A 91 -24.35 4.60 4.60
C TYR A 91 -23.38 4.00 3.59
N GLY A 92 -22.87 2.80 3.86
CA GLY A 92 -22.01 2.07 2.91
C GLY A 92 -21.52 0.71 3.41
N PRO A 93 -21.31 -0.25 2.47
CA PRO A 93 -21.68 -0.17 1.06
C PRO A 93 -23.19 -0.34 0.86
N VAL A 94 -23.79 0.43 -0.04
CA VAL A 94 -25.23 0.34 -0.35
C VAL A 94 -25.41 -0.20 -1.78
N SER A 95 -25.67 -1.49 -1.89
CA SER A 95 -26.08 -2.15 -3.15
C SER A 95 -27.56 -1.93 -3.46
N PRO A 96 -28.02 -2.11 -4.72
CA PRO A 96 -29.41 -1.90 -5.11
C PRO A 96 -30.44 -2.64 -4.25
N ASP A 97 -30.15 -3.86 -3.79
CA ASP A 97 -31.02 -4.65 -2.93
C ASP A 97 -31.25 -4.06 -1.53
N ARG A 98 -30.38 -3.16 -1.07
CA ARG A 98 -30.47 -2.46 0.22
C ARG A 98 -31.29 -1.19 0.15
N VAL A 99 -31.50 -0.64 -1.04
CA VAL A 99 -32.19 0.63 -1.27
C VAL A 99 -33.61 0.65 -0.73
N PRO A 100 -34.52 -0.35 -1.00
CA PRO A 100 -35.90 -0.31 -0.52
C PRO A 100 -35.97 -0.17 1.00
N ARG A 101 -35.14 -0.91 1.75
CA ARG A 101 -35.11 -0.84 3.21
C ARG A 101 -34.58 0.51 3.70
N LEU A 102 -33.59 1.07 3.04
CA LEU A 102 -33.01 2.36 3.41
C LEU A 102 -34.03 3.50 3.21
N VAL A 103 -34.79 3.47 2.10
CA VAL A 103 -35.87 4.44 1.82
C VAL A 103 -37.00 4.28 2.83
N GLU A 104 -37.45 3.08 3.10
CA GLU A 104 -38.58 2.82 4.03
C GLU A 104 -38.24 3.21 5.47
N GLU A 105 -37.11 2.66 6.01
CA GLU A 105 -36.80 2.86 7.43
C GLU A 105 -36.27 4.27 7.70
N HIS A 106 -35.29 4.79 6.91
CA HIS A 106 -34.70 6.07 7.24
C HIS A 106 -35.36 7.24 6.52
N LEU A 107 -35.54 7.18 5.20
CA LEU A 107 -36.04 8.33 4.47
C LEU A 107 -37.49 8.65 4.88
N ILE A 108 -38.38 7.65 4.91
CA ILE A 108 -39.80 7.78 5.27
C ILE A 108 -40.00 7.71 6.78
N GLY A 109 -39.53 6.64 7.41
CA GLY A 109 -39.74 6.31 8.81
C GLY A 109 -38.88 7.06 9.82
N GLY A 110 -37.79 7.73 9.40
CA GLY A 110 -36.89 8.48 10.27
C GLY A 110 -35.95 7.65 11.13
N ARG A 111 -35.96 6.34 11.00
CA ARG A 111 -35.14 5.43 11.79
C ARG A 111 -33.83 5.09 11.08
N VAL A 112 -32.67 5.31 11.73
CA VAL A 112 -31.38 5.03 11.15
C VAL A 112 -31.15 3.52 11.02
N VAL A 113 -30.78 3.03 9.85
CA VAL A 113 -30.33 1.64 9.63
C VAL A 113 -28.90 1.49 10.13
N ARG A 114 -28.74 1.25 11.45
CA ARG A 114 -27.46 1.35 12.18
C ARG A 114 -26.38 0.43 11.66
N GLU A 115 -26.73 -0.76 11.18
CA GLU A 115 -25.78 -1.75 10.65
C GLU A 115 -25.03 -1.30 9.39
N TRP A 116 -25.58 -0.32 8.65
CA TRP A 116 -24.98 0.23 7.44
C TRP A 116 -24.48 1.66 7.63
N ALA A 117 -24.83 2.30 8.74
CA ALA A 117 -24.44 3.68 9.04
C ALA A 117 -22.93 3.76 9.35
N ILE A 118 -22.23 4.63 8.67
CA ILE A 118 -20.78 4.85 8.83
C ILE A 118 -20.52 6.02 9.76
N GLY A 119 -21.18 7.14 9.53
CA GLY A 119 -20.98 8.37 10.26
C GLY A 119 -22.02 9.43 9.92
N ARG A 120 -21.99 10.53 10.67
CA ARG A 120 -22.89 11.66 10.44
C ARG A 120 -22.15 12.97 10.31
N LEU A 121 -22.74 13.85 9.50
CA LEU A 121 -22.42 15.27 9.47
C LEU A 121 -23.52 16.05 10.21
N PRO A 122 -23.17 17.10 10.98
CA PRO A 122 -24.18 17.94 11.64
C PRO A 122 -25.07 18.63 10.59
N ALA A 123 -26.27 19.00 10.99
CA ALA A 123 -27.14 19.80 10.13
C ALA A 123 -26.49 21.14 9.81
N GLU A 124 -26.56 21.58 8.56
CA GLU A 124 -25.96 22.86 8.12
C GLU A 124 -26.88 24.07 8.49
N THR A 125 -27.98 23.84 9.24
CA THR A 125 -28.92 24.87 9.69
C THR A 125 -28.49 25.52 10.99
N SER A 126 -28.67 26.83 11.12
CA SER A 126 -28.43 27.59 12.37
C SER A 126 -29.78 28.10 12.95
N PRO A 127 -30.09 27.91 14.24
CA PRO A 127 -29.27 27.25 15.27
C PRO A 127 -29.29 25.74 15.13
N PRO A 128 -28.23 25.05 15.58
CA PRO A 128 -28.20 23.61 15.57
C PRO A 128 -29.25 23.05 16.55
N HIS A 129 -30.24 22.33 16.02
CA HIS A 129 -31.11 21.55 16.89
C HIS A 129 -30.36 20.32 17.40
N PRO A 130 -30.62 19.86 18.66
CA PRO A 130 -30.09 18.61 19.13
C PRO A 130 -30.50 17.48 18.16
N PRO A 131 -29.57 16.61 17.75
CA PRO A 131 -29.90 15.54 16.80
C PRO A 131 -30.93 14.59 17.43
N HIS A 132 -31.81 14.02 16.58
CA HIS A 132 -32.70 12.94 17.02
C HIS A 132 -31.92 11.86 17.74
N PRO A 133 -32.41 11.22 18.80
CA PRO A 133 -31.64 10.20 19.57
C PRO A 133 -31.02 9.10 18.71
N ASP A 134 -31.70 8.63 17.66
CA ASP A 134 -31.17 7.64 16.74
C ASP A 134 -29.98 8.15 15.91
N HIS A 135 -29.99 9.42 15.52
CA HIS A 135 -28.89 10.07 14.83
C HIS A 135 -27.71 10.33 15.77
N ALA A 136 -27.99 10.68 17.03
CA ALA A 136 -26.95 10.92 18.03
C ALA A 136 -26.09 9.67 18.29
N ALA A 137 -26.65 8.48 18.11
CA ALA A 137 -25.92 7.22 18.28
C ALA A 137 -24.94 6.91 17.14
N VAL A 138 -25.01 7.63 15.99
CA VAL A 138 -24.04 7.49 14.90
C VAL A 138 -22.88 8.47 15.14
N PRO A 139 -21.60 8.01 15.08
CA PRO A 139 -20.45 8.87 15.35
C PRO A 139 -20.35 10.03 14.36
N LEU A 140 -19.86 11.18 14.80
CA LEU A 140 -19.51 12.27 13.90
C LEU A 140 -18.32 11.87 12.99
N TYR A 141 -18.26 12.42 11.80
CA TYR A 141 -17.10 12.21 10.91
C TYR A 141 -15.77 12.53 11.60
N ALA A 142 -15.70 13.61 12.38
CA ALA A 142 -14.52 13.98 13.12
C ALA A 142 -14.10 12.95 14.20
N GLU A 143 -15.01 12.09 14.62
CA GLU A 143 -14.77 11.03 15.60
C GLU A 143 -14.35 9.71 14.93
N LEU A 144 -14.59 9.56 13.62
CA LEU A 144 -14.18 8.37 12.89
C LEU A 144 -12.66 8.30 12.78
N PRO A 145 -12.03 7.16 13.10
CA PRO A 145 -10.57 7.02 12.97
C PRO A 145 -10.04 7.41 11.60
N PHE A 146 -10.82 7.18 10.53
CA PHE A 146 -10.44 7.57 9.17
C PHE A 146 -10.34 9.08 8.99
N TYR A 147 -11.15 9.90 9.70
CA TYR A 147 -11.20 11.35 9.53
C TYR A 147 -10.56 12.14 10.67
N SER A 148 -10.43 11.56 11.86
CA SER A 148 -10.03 12.29 13.09
C SER A 148 -8.69 13.02 12.99
N LYS A 149 -7.77 12.53 12.16
CA LYS A 149 -6.44 13.13 11.90
C LYS A 149 -6.33 13.83 10.55
N GLN A 150 -7.41 13.87 9.76
CA GLN A 150 -7.44 14.54 8.47
C GLN A 150 -7.80 16.02 8.63
N GLN A 151 -7.20 16.85 7.79
CA GLN A 151 -7.56 18.25 7.63
C GLN A 151 -7.84 18.51 6.14
N ARG A 152 -9.11 18.41 5.76
CA ARG A 152 -9.52 18.48 4.36
C ARG A 152 -9.64 19.93 3.92
N ILE A 153 -8.72 20.39 3.09
CA ILE A 153 -8.66 21.74 2.50
C ILE A 153 -8.96 21.67 1.00
N ALA A 154 -8.15 20.94 0.25
CA ALA A 154 -8.37 20.75 -1.18
C ALA A 154 -9.54 19.78 -1.45
N LEU A 155 -9.73 18.78 -0.59
CA LEU A 155 -10.89 17.88 -0.65
C LEU A 155 -12.12 18.40 0.12
N GLY A 156 -12.12 19.64 0.59
CA GLY A 156 -13.15 20.20 1.48
C GLY A 156 -14.57 20.15 0.92
N ASN A 157 -14.74 20.38 -0.37
CA ASN A 157 -16.02 20.35 -1.08
C ASN A 157 -16.36 18.96 -1.68
N CYS A 158 -15.38 18.07 -1.82
CA CYS A 158 -15.59 16.73 -2.37
C CYS A 158 -16.56 15.93 -1.48
N GLY A 159 -17.65 15.48 -2.06
CA GLY A 159 -18.74 14.80 -1.36
C GLY A 159 -19.76 15.73 -0.70
N ARG A 160 -19.63 17.05 -0.89
CA ARG A 160 -20.55 18.06 -0.34
C ARG A 160 -21.36 18.78 -1.42
N ILE A 161 -20.77 19.10 -2.54
CA ILE A 161 -21.37 19.84 -3.64
C ILE A 161 -21.66 18.91 -4.83
N ASP A 162 -22.68 19.25 -5.60
CA ASP A 162 -22.85 18.71 -6.94
C ASP A 162 -21.82 19.35 -7.88
N PRO A 163 -20.83 18.59 -8.39
CA PRO A 163 -19.78 19.15 -9.24
C PRO A 163 -20.25 19.58 -10.62
N GLU A 164 -21.48 19.24 -11.00
CA GLU A 164 -22.09 19.63 -12.28
C GLU A 164 -22.97 20.89 -12.12
N GLU A 165 -23.04 21.51 -10.92
CA GLU A 165 -23.81 22.73 -10.65
C GLU A 165 -22.95 23.85 -10.02
N ILE A 166 -22.54 24.82 -10.81
CA ILE A 166 -21.67 25.94 -10.39
C ILE A 166 -22.25 26.74 -9.21
N ARG A 167 -23.58 26.84 -9.07
CA ARG A 167 -24.23 27.55 -7.96
C ARG A 167 -23.93 26.91 -6.61
N GLU A 168 -23.77 25.58 -6.56
CA GLU A 168 -23.37 24.89 -5.31
C GLU A 168 -21.91 25.21 -4.97
N ALA A 169 -21.01 25.25 -5.96
CA ALA A 169 -19.64 25.70 -5.74
C ALA A 169 -19.58 27.16 -5.23
N ILE A 170 -20.37 28.07 -5.82
CA ILE A 170 -20.45 29.49 -5.41
C ILE A 170 -21.02 29.61 -3.98
N ALA A 171 -22.05 28.85 -3.62
CA ALA A 171 -22.59 28.83 -2.26
C ALA A 171 -21.55 28.40 -1.21
N HIS A 172 -20.59 27.56 -1.60
CA HIS A 172 -19.47 27.08 -0.77
C HIS A 172 -18.15 27.82 -1.02
N ASP A 173 -18.25 29.11 -1.27
CA ASP A 173 -17.12 30.05 -1.48
C ASP A 173 -16.33 29.89 -2.77
N GLY A 174 -16.81 29.11 -3.74
CA GLY A 174 -16.21 29.07 -5.08
C GLY A 174 -16.20 30.45 -5.72
N TYR A 175 -15.10 30.84 -6.35
CA TYR A 175 -14.82 32.12 -6.98
C TYR A 175 -14.80 33.35 -6.04
N SER A 176 -15.01 33.17 -4.73
CA SER A 176 -14.92 34.26 -3.76
C SER A 176 -13.50 34.81 -3.62
N ALA A 177 -12.49 33.96 -3.74
CA ALA A 177 -11.10 34.40 -3.73
C ALA A 177 -10.76 35.21 -4.98
N LEU A 178 -11.23 34.79 -6.16
CA LEU A 178 -11.04 35.52 -7.41
C LEU A 178 -11.72 36.90 -7.35
N ALA A 179 -12.96 36.96 -6.88
CA ALA A 179 -13.70 38.24 -6.70
C ALA A 179 -12.94 39.19 -5.77
N ARG A 180 -12.45 38.69 -4.63
CA ARG A 180 -11.64 39.46 -3.68
C ARG A 180 -10.31 39.92 -4.31
N VAL A 181 -9.61 39.03 -5.02
CA VAL A 181 -8.34 39.33 -5.67
C VAL A 181 -8.51 40.44 -6.70
N LEU A 182 -9.49 40.36 -7.57
CA LEU A 182 -9.70 41.34 -8.62
C LEU A 182 -10.11 42.73 -8.08
N GLN A 183 -10.66 42.80 -6.87
CA GLN A 183 -11.12 44.06 -6.25
C GLN A 183 -10.07 44.64 -5.30
N GLU A 184 -9.39 43.82 -4.51
CA GLU A 184 -8.65 44.28 -3.32
C GLU A 184 -7.15 44.03 -3.40
N ILE A 185 -6.69 43.09 -4.23
CA ILE A 185 -5.32 42.62 -4.19
C ILE A 185 -4.65 42.79 -5.56
N SER A 186 -3.53 43.52 -5.61
CA SER A 186 -2.75 43.63 -6.84
C SER A 186 -2.09 42.32 -7.26
N PRO A 187 -1.69 42.11 -8.52
CA PRO A 187 -0.93 40.96 -8.97
C PRO A 187 0.30 40.67 -8.10
N HIS A 188 1.04 41.68 -7.72
CA HIS A 188 2.19 41.56 -6.81
C HIS A 188 1.78 41.14 -5.39
N GLY A 189 0.63 41.61 -4.90
CA GLY A 189 0.06 41.19 -3.62
C GLY A 189 -0.28 39.71 -3.61
N VAL A 190 -0.82 39.16 -4.72
CA VAL A 190 -1.07 37.73 -4.85
C VAL A 190 0.25 36.93 -4.79
N LEU A 191 1.28 37.37 -5.52
CA LEU A 191 2.60 36.75 -5.49
C LEU A 191 3.20 36.77 -4.08
N ALA A 192 3.09 37.88 -3.37
CA ALA A 192 3.56 38.01 -1.99
C ALA A 192 2.82 37.05 -1.04
N ALA A 193 1.49 36.97 -1.12
CA ALA A 193 0.68 36.05 -0.32
C ALA A 193 1.02 34.59 -0.61
N MET A 194 1.19 34.22 -1.88
CA MET A 194 1.58 32.84 -2.25
C MET A 194 3.00 32.48 -1.77
N LYS A 195 3.93 33.42 -1.75
CA LYS A 195 5.27 33.21 -1.16
C LYS A 195 5.18 33.06 0.34
N ALA A 196 4.46 33.95 1.01
CA ALA A 196 4.28 33.93 2.48
C ALA A 196 3.58 32.67 2.97
N SER A 197 2.66 32.09 2.18
CA SER A 197 2.01 30.81 2.50
C SER A 197 2.96 29.63 2.57
N GLY A 198 4.14 29.73 1.93
CA GLY A 198 5.10 28.65 1.85
C GLY A 198 4.62 27.44 1.03
N LEU A 199 3.53 27.54 0.24
CA LEU A 199 3.01 26.45 -0.55
C LEU A 199 4.08 25.91 -1.50
N ARG A 200 4.50 24.66 -1.27
CA ARG A 200 5.34 23.88 -2.18
C ARG A 200 4.44 23.12 -3.18
N GLY A 201 4.85 23.02 -4.43
CA GLY A 201 4.09 22.33 -5.47
C GLY A 201 3.74 20.89 -5.10
N ARG A 202 2.46 20.51 -5.27
CA ARG A 202 1.89 19.20 -4.88
C ARG A 202 1.97 18.14 -5.99
N GLY A 203 2.71 18.41 -7.06
CA GLY A 203 2.96 17.45 -8.15
C GLY A 203 4.17 16.51 -7.95
N GLY A 204 4.87 16.60 -6.81
CA GLY A 204 5.95 15.67 -6.45
C GLY A 204 7.31 16.34 -6.17
N ALA A 205 7.75 17.29 -6.96
CA ALA A 205 9.06 17.94 -6.80
C ALA A 205 9.15 18.94 -5.63
N GLY A 206 8.01 19.48 -5.18
CA GLY A 206 7.96 20.37 -4.01
C GLY A 206 8.64 21.73 -4.23
N PHE A 207 8.74 22.25 -5.45
CA PHE A 207 9.26 23.59 -5.69
C PHE A 207 8.27 24.65 -5.18
N PRO A 208 8.74 25.76 -4.55
CA PRO A 208 7.83 26.79 -4.01
C PRO A 208 6.96 27.43 -5.10
N THR A 209 5.65 27.35 -4.95
CA THR A 209 4.66 27.80 -5.96
C THR A 209 4.75 29.30 -6.20
N GLY A 210 4.83 30.10 -5.11
CA GLY A 210 4.94 31.56 -5.24
C GLY A 210 6.20 32.03 -5.96
N LEU A 211 7.34 31.36 -5.78
CA LEU A 211 8.57 31.64 -6.52
C LEU A 211 8.45 31.27 -8.01
N LYS A 212 7.81 30.16 -8.33
CA LYS A 212 7.56 29.76 -9.73
C LYS A 212 6.73 30.83 -10.47
N TRP A 213 5.68 31.33 -9.83
CA TRP A 213 4.84 32.38 -10.37
C TRP A 213 5.59 33.69 -10.52
N GLU A 214 6.40 34.08 -9.52
CA GLU A 214 7.23 35.27 -9.59
C GLU A 214 8.21 35.21 -10.76
N PHE A 215 8.94 34.13 -10.97
CA PHE A 215 9.84 33.97 -12.12
C PHE A 215 9.10 34.13 -13.45
N THR A 216 7.89 33.55 -13.57
CA THR A 216 7.09 33.73 -14.79
C THR A 216 6.60 35.18 -14.96
N SER A 217 6.20 35.83 -13.86
CA SER A 217 5.73 37.24 -13.91
C SER A 217 6.83 38.21 -14.37
N LEU A 218 8.07 37.98 -13.92
CA LEU A 218 9.25 38.79 -14.24
C LEU A 218 9.84 38.47 -15.61
N SER A 219 9.54 37.31 -16.20
CA SER A 219 10.07 36.91 -17.50
C SER A 219 9.51 37.78 -18.62
N LYS A 220 10.41 38.22 -19.51
CA LYS A 220 10.06 39.00 -20.71
C LYS A 220 9.39 38.08 -21.73
N GLY A 221 8.33 38.54 -22.34
CA GLY A 221 7.59 37.82 -23.39
C GLY A 221 6.08 37.88 -23.19
N ASP A 222 5.36 37.95 -24.29
CA ASP A 222 3.91 37.99 -24.38
C ASP A 222 3.46 37.14 -25.58
N PRO A 223 2.37 36.38 -25.49
CA PRO A 223 1.57 36.11 -24.29
C PRO A 223 2.29 35.23 -23.25
N LYS A 224 1.81 35.24 -21.99
CA LYS A 224 2.17 34.31 -20.96
C LYS A 224 1.09 33.26 -20.83
N TYR A 225 1.45 32.06 -20.36
CA TYR A 225 0.51 30.93 -20.21
C TYR A 225 0.47 30.36 -18.80
N VAL A 226 -0.71 29.91 -18.43
CA VAL A 226 -0.95 29.07 -17.23
C VAL A 226 -1.27 27.66 -17.67
N VAL A 227 -0.57 26.66 -17.15
CA VAL A 227 -0.81 25.25 -17.47
C VAL A 227 -1.07 24.45 -16.18
N CYS A 228 -2.13 23.68 -16.19
CA CYS A 228 -2.40 22.69 -15.16
C CYS A 228 -1.94 21.31 -15.65
N ASN A 229 -1.07 20.69 -14.86
CA ASN A 229 -0.69 19.30 -15.03
C ASN A 229 -1.71 18.43 -14.27
N ALA A 230 -2.62 17.81 -15.02
CA ALA A 230 -3.57 16.81 -14.57
C ALA A 230 -3.27 15.42 -15.19
N ASP A 231 -1.99 15.18 -15.56
CA ASP A 231 -1.48 13.91 -16.07
C ASP A 231 -1.06 13.00 -14.91
N GLU A 232 -2.02 12.55 -14.12
CA GLU A 232 -1.82 11.68 -12.98
C GLU A 232 -1.69 10.22 -13.43
N GLY A 233 -0.47 9.84 -13.86
CA GLY A 233 -0.18 8.52 -14.46
C GLY A 233 0.30 7.46 -13.49
N ASP A 234 0.48 7.76 -12.23
CA ASP A 234 1.00 6.84 -11.22
C ASP A 234 0.03 5.67 -10.97
N PRO A 235 0.47 4.40 -11.01
CA PRO A 235 -0.35 3.28 -10.57
C PRO A 235 -0.81 3.45 -9.12
N GLY A 236 -2.13 3.43 -8.90
CA GLY A 236 -2.74 3.60 -7.58
C GLY A 236 -2.93 5.06 -7.14
N ALA A 237 -2.54 6.07 -7.93
CA ALA A 237 -2.80 7.48 -7.66
C ALA A 237 -4.11 7.95 -8.30
N PHE A 238 -4.92 8.69 -7.54
CA PHE A 238 -6.21 9.23 -8.00
C PHE A 238 -6.63 10.51 -7.25
N MET A 239 -5.67 11.27 -6.74
CA MET A 239 -5.90 12.49 -5.97
C MET A 239 -6.38 13.64 -6.83
N ASP A 240 -5.69 13.89 -7.97
CA ASP A 240 -5.99 14.95 -8.92
C ASP A 240 -7.35 14.70 -9.59
N ARG A 241 -7.56 13.45 -10.02
CA ARG A 241 -8.85 12.99 -10.56
C ARG A 241 -9.99 13.26 -9.59
N SER A 242 -9.84 12.94 -8.31
CA SER A 242 -10.90 13.12 -7.32
C SER A 242 -11.24 14.57 -7.04
N ILE A 243 -10.26 15.50 -7.10
CA ILE A 243 -10.53 16.94 -7.03
C ILE A 243 -11.31 17.39 -8.26
N ILE A 244 -10.88 17.02 -9.44
CA ILE A 244 -11.56 17.40 -10.70
C ILE A 244 -12.99 16.84 -10.74
N GLU A 245 -13.16 15.59 -10.30
CA GLU A 245 -14.48 14.96 -10.24
C GLU A 245 -15.37 15.54 -9.12
N GLY A 246 -14.80 16.09 -8.06
CA GLY A 246 -15.56 16.55 -6.88
C GLY A 246 -15.75 18.04 -6.75
N ASP A 247 -14.77 18.83 -7.20
CA ASP A 247 -14.77 20.30 -7.16
C ASP A 247 -13.90 20.89 -8.28
N PRO A 248 -14.31 20.76 -9.55
CA PRO A 248 -13.56 21.33 -10.68
C PRO A 248 -13.43 22.86 -10.62
N HIS A 249 -14.38 23.53 -9.94
CA HIS A 249 -14.39 24.98 -9.84
C HIS A 249 -13.25 25.54 -8.98
N SER A 250 -12.79 24.81 -7.95
CA SER A 250 -11.62 25.21 -7.15
C SER A 250 -10.33 25.24 -7.98
N LEU A 251 -10.19 24.31 -8.95
CA LEU A 251 -9.10 24.27 -9.88
C LEU A 251 -9.16 25.47 -10.86
N ILE A 252 -10.33 25.71 -11.47
CA ILE A 252 -10.55 26.81 -12.44
C ILE A 252 -10.28 28.15 -11.76
N GLU A 253 -10.81 28.39 -10.58
CA GLU A 253 -10.56 29.60 -9.78
C GLU A 253 -9.07 29.79 -9.47
N GLY A 254 -8.39 28.74 -9.02
CA GLY A 254 -6.95 28.79 -8.72
C GLY A 254 -6.09 29.10 -9.95
N MET A 255 -6.48 28.60 -11.13
CA MET A 255 -5.81 28.94 -12.39
C MET A 255 -6.07 30.38 -12.82
N ALA A 256 -7.29 30.90 -12.67
CA ALA A 256 -7.61 32.29 -12.95
C ALA A 256 -6.84 33.26 -12.05
N ILE A 257 -6.71 32.96 -10.77
CA ILE A 257 -5.88 33.72 -9.81
C ILE A 257 -4.39 33.71 -10.21
N ALA A 258 -3.87 32.55 -10.61
CA ALA A 258 -2.50 32.46 -11.09
C ALA A 258 -2.27 33.28 -12.37
N ALA A 259 -3.24 33.21 -13.28
CA ALA A 259 -3.21 34.03 -14.52
C ALA A 259 -3.18 35.54 -14.24
N TYR A 260 -4.03 36.00 -13.32
CA TYR A 260 -4.01 37.38 -12.85
C TYR A 260 -2.66 37.78 -12.27
N ALA A 261 -2.08 36.92 -11.42
CA ALA A 261 -0.80 37.18 -10.76
C ALA A 261 0.38 37.32 -11.73
N ILE A 262 0.41 36.53 -12.82
CA ILE A 262 1.53 36.53 -13.78
C ILE A 262 1.26 37.38 -15.06
N GLY A 263 0.02 37.86 -15.26
CA GLY A 263 -0.39 38.58 -16.45
C GLY A 263 -0.67 37.68 -17.65
N ALA A 264 -1.25 36.49 -17.45
CA ALA A 264 -1.65 35.59 -18.53
C ALA A 264 -3.14 35.77 -18.89
N ALA A 265 -3.47 35.54 -20.16
CA ALA A 265 -4.84 35.58 -20.67
C ALA A 265 -5.37 34.21 -21.13
N GLN A 266 -4.50 33.24 -21.26
CA GLN A 266 -4.83 31.88 -21.71
C GLN A 266 -4.22 30.83 -20.83
N GLY A 267 -5.02 29.79 -20.52
CA GLY A 267 -4.57 28.60 -19.76
C GLY A 267 -4.98 27.29 -20.42
N TYR A 268 -4.27 26.23 -20.05
CA TYR A 268 -4.51 24.88 -20.53
C TYR A 268 -4.55 23.90 -19.36
N ILE A 269 -5.55 23.03 -19.36
CA ILE A 269 -5.60 21.87 -18.44
C ILE A 269 -5.25 20.64 -19.26
N TYR A 270 -4.09 20.04 -19.00
CA TYR A 270 -3.66 18.81 -19.63
C TYR A 270 -4.13 17.63 -18.78
N CYS A 271 -5.20 16.97 -19.22
CA CYS A 271 -5.87 15.88 -18.52
C CYS A 271 -5.76 14.59 -19.34
N ARG A 272 -5.61 13.46 -18.67
CA ARG A 272 -5.53 12.16 -19.31
C ARG A 272 -6.85 11.77 -19.97
N ALA A 273 -6.81 11.17 -21.18
CA ALA A 273 -7.98 10.62 -21.85
C ALA A 273 -8.63 9.46 -21.04
N GLU A 274 -7.88 8.78 -20.19
CA GLU A 274 -8.38 7.71 -19.31
C GLU A 274 -9.24 8.21 -18.15
N TYR A 275 -9.43 9.54 -18.03
CA TYR A 275 -10.28 10.17 -17.01
C TYR A 275 -11.58 10.77 -17.61
N PRO A 276 -12.44 9.95 -18.26
CA PRO A 276 -13.58 10.48 -19.02
C PRO A 276 -14.59 11.26 -18.15
N LEU A 277 -14.77 10.87 -16.89
CA LEU A 277 -15.64 11.60 -15.96
C LEU A 277 -15.05 12.95 -15.58
N ALA A 278 -13.75 13.01 -15.31
CA ALA A 278 -13.06 14.25 -15.01
C ALA A 278 -13.09 15.22 -16.22
N LEU A 279 -12.86 14.71 -17.43
CA LEU A 279 -12.98 15.49 -18.67
C LEU A 279 -14.38 16.06 -18.85
N LYS A 280 -15.44 15.23 -18.70
CA LYS A 280 -16.83 15.68 -18.76
C LYS A 280 -17.08 16.82 -17.76
N ARG A 281 -16.68 16.66 -16.50
CA ARG A 281 -16.88 17.67 -15.44
C ARG A 281 -16.08 18.94 -15.69
N LEU A 282 -14.86 18.85 -16.22
CA LEU A 282 -14.08 20.01 -16.63
C LEU A 282 -14.78 20.82 -17.75
N HIS A 283 -15.23 20.15 -18.80
CA HIS A 283 -15.96 20.83 -19.88
C HIS A 283 -17.25 21.49 -19.39
N THR A 284 -18.03 20.81 -18.53
CA THR A 284 -19.21 21.37 -17.91
C THR A 284 -18.89 22.59 -17.05
N ALA A 285 -17.90 22.50 -16.16
CA ALA A 285 -17.52 23.58 -15.26
C ALA A 285 -16.95 24.82 -15.99
N ILE A 286 -16.10 24.60 -17.01
CA ILE A 286 -15.58 25.69 -17.86
C ILE A 286 -16.72 26.37 -18.63
N GLY A 287 -17.66 25.59 -19.19
CA GLY A 287 -18.86 26.13 -19.86
C GLY A 287 -19.67 27.02 -18.94
N GLN A 288 -20.01 26.52 -17.74
CA GLN A 288 -20.75 27.28 -16.73
C GLN A 288 -20.02 28.55 -16.26
N ALA A 289 -18.70 28.47 -16.08
CA ALA A 289 -17.89 29.64 -15.70
C ALA A 289 -17.87 30.71 -16.82
N ARG A 290 -17.81 30.30 -18.08
CA ARG A 290 -17.91 31.21 -19.25
C ARG A 290 -19.31 31.87 -19.35
N GLU A 291 -20.36 31.10 -19.14
CA GLU A 291 -21.75 31.60 -19.17
C GLU A 291 -21.97 32.65 -18.09
N LEU A 292 -21.41 32.48 -16.90
CA LEU A 292 -21.52 33.46 -15.81
C LEU A 292 -20.53 34.63 -15.93
N GLY A 293 -19.57 34.62 -16.88
CA GLY A 293 -18.57 35.65 -16.99
C GLY A 293 -17.44 35.59 -15.96
N LEU A 294 -17.22 34.38 -15.39
CA LEU A 294 -16.09 34.08 -14.51
C LEU A 294 -14.86 33.58 -15.30
N LEU A 295 -15.03 33.33 -16.59
CA LEU A 295 -14.00 33.13 -17.62
C LEU A 295 -14.35 33.92 -18.86
N GLY A 296 -13.34 34.28 -19.69
CA GLY A 296 -13.46 35.02 -20.92
C GLY A 296 -13.01 36.47 -20.75
N GLU A 297 -13.68 37.41 -21.43
CA GLU A 297 -13.34 38.83 -21.43
C GLU A 297 -13.99 39.56 -20.23
N ARG A 298 -13.28 40.52 -19.64
CA ARG A 298 -13.80 41.42 -18.60
C ARG A 298 -14.42 40.72 -17.41
N ILE A 299 -13.72 39.74 -16.84
CA ILE A 299 -14.18 38.95 -15.70
C ILE A 299 -14.61 39.88 -14.56
N LEU A 300 -15.87 39.69 -14.07
CA LEU A 300 -16.51 40.54 -13.05
C LEU A 300 -16.44 42.04 -13.34
N GLY A 301 -16.54 42.41 -14.61
CA GLY A 301 -16.51 43.82 -15.06
C GLY A 301 -15.13 44.48 -15.03
N THR A 302 -14.10 43.83 -14.62
CA THR A 302 -12.72 44.32 -14.54
C THR A 302 -12.03 44.32 -15.92
N GLY A 303 -10.81 44.84 -16.00
CA GLY A 303 -9.96 44.73 -17.21
C GLY A 303 -9.29 43.37 -17.35
N PHE A 304 -9.50 42.45 -16.43
CA PHE A 304 -8.89 41.10 -16.47
C PHE A 304 -9.65 40.20 -17.45
N ARG A 305 -8.86 39.48 -18.26
CA ARG A 305 -9.35 38.45 -19.17
C ARG A 305 -8.58 37.17 -18.96
N PHE A 306 -9.26 36.06 -18.98
CA PHE A 306 -8.62 34.74 -18.90
C PHE A 306 -9.58 33.68 -19.42
N ASP A 307 -9.09 32.79 -20.28
CA ASP A 307 -9.86 31.63 -20.73
C ASP A 307 -9.07 30.31 -20.61
N LEU A 308 -9.75 29.17 -20.58
CA LEU A 308 -9.21 27.85 -20.39
C LEU A 308 -9.60 26.90 -21.50
N GLU A 309 -8.64 26.12 -21.95
CA GLU A 309 -8.88 24.94 -22.81
C GLU A 309 -8.42 23.68 -22.14
N VAL A 310 -9.17 22.57 -22.37
CA VAL A 310 -8.74 21.22 -21.97
C VAL A 310 -7.98 20.58 -23.12
N LYS A 311 -6.81 20.03 -22.83
CA LYS A 311 -6.02 19.20 -23.75
C LYS A 311 -5.99 17.79 -23.23
N GLU A 312 -6.48 16.85 -24.03
CA GLU A 312 -6.50 15.44 -23.67
C GLU A 312 -5.16 14.80 -23.99
N GLY A 313 -4.54 14.22 -22.97
CA GLY A 313 -3.30 13.45 -23.08
C GLY A 313 -3.56 12.00 -23.49
N ALA A 314 -2.64 11.40 -24.25
CA ALA A 314 -2.74 10.03 -24.73
C ALA A 314 -2.29 8.98 -23.69
N GLY A 315 -2.25 9.30 -22.41
CA GLY A 315 -1.98 8.37 -21.33
C GLY A 315 -0.50 8.03 -21.06
N ALA A 316 0.44 8.75 -21.63
CA ALA A 316 1.86 8.51 -21.40
C ALA A 316 2.32 9.16 -20.09
N PHE A 317 2.79 8.38 -19.13
CA PHE A 317 3.31 8.85 -17.84
C PHE A 317 4.43 9.89 -17.97
N VAL A 318 5.28 9.77 -19.00
CA VAL A 318 6.35 10.75 -19.28
C VAL A 318 5.80 12.14 -19.55
N CYS A 319 4.55 12.30 -19.99
CA CYS A 319 3.90 13.60 -20.20
C CYS A 319 3.58 14.33 -18.89
N GLY A 320 3.71 13.69 -17.73
CA GLY A 320 3.74 14.36 -16.42
C GLY A 320 5.00 15.20 -16.19
N GLU A 321 6.08 14.99 -16.94
CA GLU A 321 7.25 15.87 -16.94
C GLU A 321 6.93 17.19 -17.66
N GLU A 322 7.27 18.33 -17.02
CA GLU A 322 6.77 19.64 -17.44
C GLU A 322 7.09 19.99 -18.91
N THR A 323 8.27 19.64 -19.41
CA THR A 323 8.65 19.97 -20.80
C THR A 323 8.10 18.99 -21.82
N ALA A 324 7.90 17.73 -21.44
CA ALA A 324 7.21 16.73 -22.26
C ALA A 324 5.72 17.05 -22.40
N LEU A 325 5.07 17.47 -21.31
CA LEU A 325 3.69 17.94 -21.31
C LEU A 325 3.50 19.14 -22.26
N LEU A 326 4.38 20.14 -22.17
CA LEU A 326 4.34 21.30 -23.07
C LEU A 326 4.50 20.90 -24.53
N ALA A 327 5.45 20.01 -24.84
CA ALA A 327 5.63 19.48 -26.20
C ALA A 327 4.37 18.76 -26.71
N SER A 328 3.68 18.02 -25.85
CA SER A 328 2.42 17.34 -26.20
C SER A 328 1.28 18.35 -26.50
N ILE A 329 1.14 19.40 -25.69
CA ILE A 329 0.16 20.48 -25.97
C ILE A 329 0.43 21.14 -27.31
N GLU A 330 1.72 21.29 -27.67
CA GLU A 330 2.17 21.89 -28.94
C GLU A 330 1.96 20.95 -30.15
N GLY A 331 1.40 19.75 -29.96
CA GLY A 331 1.21 18.75 -31.02
C GLY A 331 2.48 18.02 -31.41
N ARG A 332 3.54 18.13 -30.61
CA ARG A 332 4.79 17.38 -30.79
C ARG A 332 4.81 16.12 -29.94
N ARG A 333 5.77 15.25 -30.21
CA ARG A 333 6.00 14.06 -29.36
C ARG A 333 6.31 14.50 -27.91
N GLY A 334 5.66 13.88 -26.94
CA GLY A 334 5.83 14.11 -25.50
C GLY A 334 7.21 13.67 -25.01
N GLU A 335 8.22 14.42 -25.34
CA GLU A 335 9.62 14.17 -24.96
C GLU A 335 10.19 15.36 -24.16
N PRO A 336 10.92 15.08 -23.07
CA PRO A 336 11.61 16.10 -22.30
C PRO A 336 12.67 16.83 -23.11
N ARG A 337 12.90 18.10 -22.75
CA ARG A 337 14.02 18.90 -23.25
C ARG A 337 14.97 19.28 -22.12
N PRO A 338 16.26 19.58 -22.44
CA PRO A 338 17.20 20.13 -21.46
C PRO A 338 16.71 21.44 -20.84
N ARG A 339 17.06 21.65 -19.60
CA ARG A 339 16.86 22.88 -18.83
C ARG A 339 18.23 23.37 -18.34
N PRO A 340 18.58 24.68 -18.38
CA PRO A 340 17.81 25.81 -18.86
C PRO A 340 17.63 25.86 -20.40
N PRO A 341 16.63 26.61 -20.95
CA PRO A 341 15.71 27.48 -20.21
C PRO A 341 14.58 26.72 -19.51
N PHE A 342 14.20 27.18 -18.32
CA PHE A 342 13.04 26.68 -17.61
C PHE A 342 11.73 27.20 -18.24
N PRO A 343 10.58 26.48 -18.06
CA PRO A 343 9.30 26.93 -18.62
C PRO A 343 8.88 28.36 -18.21
N ALA A 344 9.26 28.81 -17.03
CA ALA A 344 9.00 30.17 -16.56
C ALA A 344 9.61 31.22 -17.48
N VAL A 345 10.67 30.90 -18.25
CA VAL A 345 11.33 31.75 -19.19
C VAL A 345 10.90 31.45 -20.64
N ALA A 346 10.91 30.16 -21.02
CA ALA A 346 10.55 29.67 -22.34
C ALA A 346 9.82 28.33 -22.26
N GLY A 347 8.52 28.37 -22.04
CA GLY A 347 7.61 27.23 -21.93
C GLY A 347 6.85 26.96 -23.23
N LEU A 348 5.53 27.02 -23.16
CA LEU A 348 4.59 26.73 -24.26
C LEU A 348 4.82 27.71 -25.43
N TRP A 349 5.06 27.17 -26.62
CA TRP A 349 5.44 27.91 -27.84
C TRP A 349 6.59 28.92 -27.63
N GLY A 350 7.53 28.56 -26.73
CA GLY A 350 8.67 29.39 -26.39
C GLY A 350 8.35 30.63 -25.55
N LYS A 351 7.15 30.72 -24.98
CA LYS A 351 6.66 31.84 -24.17
C LYS A 351 6.73 31.55 -22.68
N PRO A 352 6.83 32.55 -21.79
CA PRO A 352 6.84 32.33 -20.35
C PRO A 352 5.59 31.57 -19.90
N THR A 353 5.80 30.45 -19.17
CA THR A 353 4.72 29.56 -18.79
C THR A 353 4.87 29.15 -17.35
N THR A 354 3.81 29.29 -16.54
CA THR A 354 3.73 28.70 -15.23
C THR A 354 2.96 27.38 -15.31
N LEU A 355 3.53 26.30 -14.75
CA LEU A 355 2.92 24.98 -14.75
C LEU A 355 2.86 24.47 -13.31
N ASN A 356 1.66 24.13 -12.83
CA ASN A 356 1.44 23.53 -11.53
C ASN A 356 0.49 22.31 -11.62
N ASN A 357 0.53 21.48 -10.59
CA ASN A 357 -0.38 20.35 -10.43
C ASN A 357 -1.77 20.83 -9.95
N VAL A 358 -2.81 20.01 -10.17
CA VAL A 358 -4.21 20.24 -9.75
C VAL A 358 -4.32 20.65 -8.29
N LYS A 359 -3.69 19.91 -7.37
CA LYS A 359 -3.73 20.17 -5.92
C LYS A 359 -3.18 21.55 -5.57
N SER A 360 -2.15 22.00 -6.27
CA SER A 360 -1.55 23.31 -6.01
C SER A 360 -2.48 24.45 -6.38
N TYR A 361 -3.19 24.33 -7.52
CA TYR A 361 -4.20 25.32 -7.90
C TYR A 361 -5.43 25.25 -7.00
N ALA A 362 -5.95 24.07 -6.67
CA ALA A 362 -7.12 23.92 -5.81
C ALA A 362 -6.92 24.46 -4.37
N LEU A 363 -5.68 24.49 -3.87
CA LEU A 363 -5.36 25.09 -2.58
C LEU A 363 -5.29 26.62 -2.63
N THR A 364 -5.00 27.21 -3.78
CA THR A 364 -4.78 28.66 -3.95
C THR A 364 -5.96 29.51 -3.49
N PRO A 365 -7.24 29.24 -3.87
CA PRO A 365 -8.37 30.02 -3.39
C PRO A 365 -8.48 30.05 -1.88
N ARG A 366 -8.28 28.91 -1.22
CA ARG A 366 -8.37 28.77 0.23
C ARG A 366 -7.28 29.56 0.97
N ILE A 367 -6.06 29.59 0.40
CA ILE A 367 -4.96 30.40 0.94
C ILE A 367 -5.31 31.89 0.88
N LEU A 368 -5.84 32.39 -0.22
CA LEU A 368 -6.18 33.78 -0.37
C LEU A 368 -7.40 34.23 0.43
N LEU A 369 -8.36 33.34 0.66
CA LEU A 369 -9.52 33.62 1.50
C LEU A 369 -9.17 33.64 2.99
N LYS A 370 -8.40 32.64 3.46
CA LYS A 370 -8.11 32.44 4.90
C LYS A 370 -6.84 33.13 5.36
N GLY A 371 -5.98 33.54 4.42
CA GLY A 371 -4.71 34.20 4.67
C GLY A 371 -3.49 33.25 4.57
N ALA A 372 -2.38 33.82 4.15
CA ALA A 372 -1.13 33.08 3.98
C ALA A 372 -0.61 32.48 5.30
N GLU A 373 -0.69 33.22 6.40
CA GLU A 373 -0.23 32.79 7.73
C GLU A 373 -1.03 31.60 8.24
N TRP A 374 -2.34 31.59 7.99
CA TRP A 374 -3.20 30.44 8.33
C TRP A 374 -2.67 29.16 7.68
N PHE A 375 -2.33 29.19 6.38
CA PHE A 375 -1.83 28.03 5.68
C PHE A 375 -0.40 27.66 6.11
N ALA A 376 0.45 28.66 6.37
CA ALA A 376 1.81 28.48 6.85
C ALA A 376 1.85 27.85 8.28
N GLY A 377 0.82 28.10 9.08
CA GLY A 377 0.66 27.50 10.42
C GLY A 377 0.23 26.04 10.42
N ILE A 378 -0.13 25.48 9.24
CA ILE A 378 -0.51 24.06 9.11
C ILE A 378 0.71 23.28 8.64
N GLY A 379 0.92 22.08 9.19
CA GLY A 379 1.99 21.18 8.75
C GLY A 379 3.35 21.47 9.39
N SER A 380 4.43 21.20 8.69
CA SER A 380 5.79 21.44 9.18
C SER A 380 6.37 22.77 8.66
N PRO A 381 7.31 23.41 9.39
CA PRO A 381 7.85 24.72 8.99
C PRO A 381 8.46 24.77 7.58
N LYS A 382 9.06 23.66 7.13
CA LYS A 382 9.66 23.55 5.80
C LYS A 382 8.70 23.03 4.72
N SER A 383 7.55 22.51 5.14
CA SER A 383 6.51 21.95 4.26
C SER A 383 5.13 22.33 4.80
N PRO A 384 4.70 23.60 4.64
CA PRO A 384 3.41 24.07 5.12
C PRO A 384 2.23 23.45 4.39
N GLY A 385 1.07 23.49 5.07
CA GLY A 385 -0.22 23.08 4.58
C GLY A 385 -0.45 21.58 4.66
N THR A 386 -1.42 21.10 3.88
CA THR A 386 -1.80 19.69 3.79
C THR A 386 -1.28 19.02 2.52
N ALA A 387 -1.25 17.70 2.55
CA ALA A 387 -1.07 16.87 1.36
C ALA A 387 -2.13 15.78 1.29
N ILE A 388 -2.50 15.40 0.07
CA ILE A 388 -3.44 14.32 -0.19
C ILE A 388 -2.65 13.06 -0.57
N PHE A 389 -2.98 11.94 0.06
CA PHE A 389 -2.40 10.64 -0.23
C PHE A 389 -3.47 9.66 -0.71
N ALA A 390 -3.16 8.91 -1.77
CA ALA A 390 -3.89 7.71 -2.16
C ALA A 390 -3.31 6.53 -1.36
N LEU A 391 -3.99 6.14 -0.30
CA LEU A 391 -3.61 5.03 0.56
C LEU A 391 -4.18 3.73 0.01
N THR A 392 -3.31 2.85 -0.47
CA THR A 392 -3.67 1.62 -1.20
C THR A 392 -2.82 0.41 -0.78
N GLY A 393 -3.04 -0.74 -1.42
CA GLY A 393 -2.32 -1.98 -1.13
C GLY A 393 -2.96 -2.80 0.00
N LYS A 394 -2.15 -3.34 0.89
CA LYS A 394 -2.57 -4.27 1.94
C LYS A 394 -3.13 -3.59 3.20
N VAL A 395 -3.49 -2.33 3.13
CA VAL A 395 -4.10 -1.58 4.23
C VAL A 395 -5.59 -1.93 4.36
N ARG A 396 -6.10 -1.91 5.59
CA ARG A 396 -7.51 -2.27 5.88
C ARG A 396 -8.51 -1.27 5.28
N ARG A 397 -8.20 0.04 5.33
CA ARG A 397 -9.04 1.11 4.80
C ARG A 397 -8.31 1.80 3.67
N THR A 398 -8.63 1.42 2.44
CA THR A 398 -8.11 2.09 1.25
C THR A 398 -8.91 3.34 0.96
N GLY A 399 -8.23 4.40 0.50
CA GLY A 399 -8.93 5.64 0.15
C GLY A 399 -8.01 6.85 -0.01
N LEU A 400 -8.63 8.04 -0.08
CA LEU A 400 -7.91 9.31 -0.09
C LEU A 400 -7.88 9.92 1.30
N VAL A 401 -6.70 10.34 1.73
CA VAL A 401 -6.49 10.99 3.01
C VAL A 401 -5.79 12.33 2.80
N GLU A 402 -6.36 13.41 3.32
CA GLU A 402 -5.72 14.74 3.33
C GLU A 402 -5.29 15.09 4.75
N VAL A 403 -3.98 15.16 4.95
CA VAL A 403 -3.38 15.32 6.28
C VAL A 403 -2.40 16.50 6.32
N PRO A 404 -2.17 17.12 7.48
CA PRO A 404 -1.11 18.09 7.65
C PRO A 404 0.25 17.48 7.30
N MET A 405 1.07 18.23 6.56
CA MET A 405 2.44 17.82 6.25
C MET A 405 3.25 17.62 7.53
N GLY A 406 4.09 16.57 7.57
CA GLY A 406 4.88 16.25 8.76
C GLY A 406 4.21 15.31 9.75
N ILE A 407 3.02 14.81 9.44
CA ILE A 407 2.39 13.72 10.21
C ILE A 407 3.31 12.47 10.17
N PRO A 408 3.47 11.71 11.26
CA PRO A 408 4.19 10.44 11.25
C PRO A 408 3.56 9.43 10.27
N LEU A 409 4.40 8.72 9.51
CA LEU A 409 3.95 7.74 8.52
C LEU A 409 3.07 6.63 9.14
N GLY A 410 3.44 6.18 10.35
CA GLY A 410 2.67 5.17 11.09
C GLY A 410 1.23 5.60 11.39
N GLU A 411 0.99 6.89 11.66
CA GLU A 411 -0.36 7.40 11.93
C GLU A 411 -1.25 7.31 10.69
N ILE A 412 -0.70 7.56 9.50
CA ILE A 412 -1.46 7.40 8.24
C ILE A 412 -1.85 5.93 8.03
N ILE A 413 -0.91 5.00 8.25
CA ILE A 413 -1.12 3.58 7.97
C ILE A 413 -2.01 2.92 9.03
N PHE A 414 -1.75 3.16 10.31
CA PHE A 414 -2.40 2.42 11.40
C PHE A 414 -3.64 3.15 11.95
N ASP A 415 -3.56 4.44 12.22
CA ASP A 415 -4.69 5.16 12.83
C ASP A 415 -5.75 5.47 11.78
N ILE A 416 -5.37 6.09 10.66
CA ILE A 416 -6.29 6.42 9.57
C ILE A 416 -6.62 5.16 8.76
N GLY A 417 -5.59 4.46 8.25
CA GLY A 417 -5.72 3.27 7.39
C GLY A 417 -6.20 2.02 8.11
N GLY A 418 -6.14 1.98 9.45
CA GLY A 418 -6.58 0.86 10.27
C GLY A 418 -5.63 -0.34 10.29
N GLY A 419 -4.37 -0.13 9.90
CA GLY A 419 -3.34 -1.18 9.84
C GLY A 419 -3.51 -2.15 8.68
N ILE A 420 -2.85 -3.29 8.77
CA ILE A 420 -2.80 -4.28 7.69
C ILE A 420 -4.06 -5.14 7.69
N ALA A 421 -4.58 -5.42 6.50
CA ALA A 421 -5.71 -6.32 6.32
C ALA A 421 -5.37 -7.75 6.73
N GLY A 422 -6.35 -8.50 7.26
CA GLY A 422 -6.18 -9.91 7.62
C GLY A 422 -5.27 -10.19 8.84
N GLY A 423 -4.91 -9.14 9.62
CA GLY A 423 -4.07 -9.31 10.82
C GLY A 423 -2.60 -9.63 10.53
N ARG A 424 -2.16 -9.48 9.28
CA ARG A 424 -0.77 -9.68 8.86
C ARG A 424 0.14 -8.58 9.36
N ARG A 425 1.45 -8.82 9.34
CA ARG A 425 2.44 -7.83 9.75
C ARG A 425 2.76 -6.85 8.62
N PHE A 426 2.87 -5.57 8.97
CA PHE A 426 3.37 -4.55 8.06
C PHE A 426 4.82 -4.86 7.68
N LYS A 427 5.14 -4.76 6.39
CA LYS A 427 6.50 -4.94 5.88
C LYS A 427 7.11 -3.61 5.42
N ALA A 428 6.45 -2.96 4.49
CA ALA A 428 6.89 -1.67 3.96
C ALA A 428 5.73 -0.88 3.35
N VAL A 429 5.99 0.39 3.03
CA VAL A 429 5.13 1.22 2.19
C VAL A 429 5.96 1.89 1.11
N GLN A 430 5.53 1.78 -0.14
CA GLN A 430 6.06 2.56 -1.26
C GLN A 430 5.45 3.95 -1.21
N THR A 431 6.27 4.99 -1.21
CA THR A 431 5.83 6.40 -1.29
C THR A 431 6.40 7.05 -2.54
N GLY A 432 5.69 8.05 -3.04
CA GLY A 432 6.16 8.81 -4.20
C GLY A 432 5.82 8.18 -5.57
N GLY A 433 4.86 7.25 -5.59
CA GLY A 433 4.46 6.54 -6.81
C GLY A 433 5.51 5.52 -7.28
N PRO A 434 5.49 5.15 -8.57
CA PRO A 434 6.33 4.09 -9.13
C PRO A 434 7.83 4.43 -9.19
N LEU A 435 8.18 5.69 -9.04
CA LEU A 435 9.57 6.18 -9.07
C LEU A 435 10.11 6.52 -7.67
N GLY A 436 9.32 6.29 -6.62
CA GLY A 436 9.70 6.58 -5.25
C GLY A 436 10.53 5.50 -4.59
N GLY A 437 10.42 5.40 -3.26
CA GLY A 437 11.14 4.38 -2.49
C GLY A 437 10.26 3.68 -1.47
N CYS A 438 10.65 2.49 -1.04
CA CYS A 438 9.97 1.75 0.00
C CYS A 438 10.56 2.08 1.39
N ILE A 439 9.67 2.23 2.37
CA ILE A 439 10.02 2.56 3.76
C ILE A 439 9.62 1.37 4.64
N PRO A 440 10.58 0.71 5.32
CA PRO A 440 10.30 -0.46 6.17
C PRO A 440 9.73 -0.06 7.54
N ALA A 441 9.31 -1.07 8.30
CA ALA A 441 8.72 -0.92 9.63
C ALA A 441 9.59 -0.11 10.61
N ALA A 442 10.92 -0.21 10.50
CA ALA A 442 11.85 0.52 11.37
C ALA A 442 11.74 2.05 11.25
N HIS A 443 11.16 2.57 10.17
CA HIS A 443 11.05 4.00 9.90
C HIS A 443 9.60 4.53 9.92
N LEU A 444 8.65 3.83 10.54
CA LEU A 444 7.26 4.27 10.66
C LEU A 444 7.05 5.64 11.35
N ASN A 445 8.02 6.06 12.17
CA ASN A 445 7.99 7.38 12.85
C ASN A 445 8.52 8.53 11.96
N VAL A 446 8.95 8.24 10.71
CA VAL A 446 9.39 9.31 9.81
C VAL A 446 8.25 10.27 9.52
N LYS A 447 8.55 11.56 9.53
CA LYS A 447 7.59 12.60 9.15
C LYS A 447 7.36 12.58 7.65
N VAL A 448 6.10 12.66 7.26
CA VAL A 448 5.71 12.66 5.84
C VAL A 448 5.77 14.10 5.34
N ASP A 449 6.96 14.50 4.90
CA ASP A 449 7.25 15.77 4.25
C ASP A 449 8.37 15.63 3.21
N PHE A 450 8.60 16.67 2.41
CA PHE A 450 9.55 16.61 1.29
C PHE A 450 11.00 16.32 1.69
N ASP A 451 11.41 16.74 2.86
CA ASP A 451 12.81 16.64 3.30
C ASP A 451 13.03 15.35 4.11
N SER A 452 12.14 15.04 5.05
CA SER A 452 12.25 13.87 5.92
C SER A 452 12.21 12.55 5.16
N LEU A 453 11.36 12.43 4.13
CA LEU A 453 11.29 11.21 3.31
C LEU A 453 12.57 10.96 2.52
N ARG A 454 13.28 12.01 2.09
CA ARG A 454 14.57 11.85 1.37
C ARG A 454 15.65 11.21 2.24
N HIS A 455 15.67 11.48 3.54
CA HIS A 455 16.65 10.90 4.47
C HIS A 455 16.52 9.37 4.58
N VAL A 456 15.33 8.84 4.37
CA VAL A 456 15.07 7.38 4.35
C VAL A 456 15.05 6.79 2.93
N GLY A 457 15.58 7.52 1.93
CA GLY A 457 15.67 7.02 0.55
C GLY A 457 14.33 6.92 -0.18
N ALA A 458 13.33 7.71 0.26
CA ALA A 458 12.02 7.79 -0.35
C ALA A 458 11.72 9.23 -0.81
N VAL A 459 10.66 9.43 -1.56
CA VAL A 459 10.22 10.75 -2.00
C VAL A 459 8.75 10.96 -1.72
N MET A 460 8.34 12.23 -1.62
CA MET A 460 6.94 12.60 -1.46
C MET A 460 6.10 12.21 -2.69
N GLY A 461 6.66 12.46 -3.88
CA GLY A 461 5.99 12.24 -5.15
C GLY A 461 4.65 12.96 -5.26
N SER A 462 3.75 12.41 -6.06
CA SER A 462 2.38 12.92 -6.24
C SER A 462 1.48 12.67 -5.03
N GLY A 463 1.82 11.71 -4.16
CA GLY A 463 1.03 11.31 -2.99
C GLY A 463 0.55 9.85 -3.02
N GLY A 464 1.05 9.03 -3.93
CA GLY A 464 0.77 7.59 -3.91
C GLY A 464 1.44 6.91 -2.71
N MET A 465 0.68 6.09 -1.96
CA MET A 465 1.15 5.24 -0.87
C MET A 465 0.64 3.81 -1.08
N ILE A 466 1.54 2.86 -1.33
CA ILE A 466 1.19 1.45 -1.52
C ILE A 466 1.77 0.65 -0.37
N VAL A 467 0.89 0.23 0.53
CA VAL A 467 1.26 -0.55 1.73
C VAL A 467 1.38 -2.02 1.37
N VAL A 468 2.43 -2.67 1.86
CA VAL A 468 2.69 -4.10 1.65
C VAL A 468 2.91 -4.83 2.97
N ASP A 469 2.55 -6.12 2.97
CA ASP A 469 2.65 -7.02 4.10
C ASP A 469 3.83 -8.01 3.97
N GLU A 470 3.98 -8.88 4.98
CA GLU A 470 5.02 -9.89 5.05
C GLU A 470 5.02 -10.91 3.89
N GLU A 471 3.89 -11.09 3.21
CA GLU A 471 3.78 -11.99 2.05
C GLU A 471 4.20 -11.33 0.73
N THR A 472 4.62 -10.08 0.75
CA THR A 472 5.09 -9.37 -0.44
C THR A 472 6.59 -9.59 -0.64
N CYS A 473 6.99 -10.11 -1.78
CA CYS A 473 8.40 -10.21 -2.18
C CYS A 473 8.92 -8.84 -2.61
N MET A 474 9.95 -8.33 -1.96
CA MET A 474 10.48 -6.99 -2.27
C MET A 474 11.28 -6.97 -3.57
N VAL A 475 11.82 -8.09 -4.03
CA VAL A 475 12.50 -8.21 -5.33
C VAL A 475 11.48 -8.10 -6.47
N GLU A 476 10.38 -8.86 -6.40
CA GLU A 476 9.29 -8.80 -7.39
C GLU A 476 8.56 -7.45 -7.34
N PHE A 477 8.40 -6.86 -6.16
CA PHE A 477 7.83 -5.53 -5.97
C PHE A 477 8.67 -4.43 -6.65
N ALA A 478 9.99 -4.47 -6.47
CA ALA A 478 10.91 -3.56 -7.16
C ALA A 478 10.88 -3.77 -8.68
N LYS A 479 10.86 -5.03 -9.14
CA LYS A 479 10.72 -5.40 -10.55
C LYS A 479 9.43 -4.87 -11.16
N PHE A 480 8.30 -4.93 -10.44
CA PHE A 480 7.01 -4.41 -10.89
C PHE A 480 7.10 -2.91 -11.25
N PHE A 481 7.64 -2.07 -10.35
CA PHE A 481 7.79 -0.64 -10.62
C PHE A 481 8.81 -0.34 -11.71
N LEU A 482 9.91 -1.09 -11.75
CA LEU A 482 10.90 -0.93 -12.81
C LEU A 482 10.32 -1.32 -14.18
N THR A 483 9.48 -2.35 -14.25
CA THR A 483 8.77 -2.74 -15.47
C THR A 483 7.89 -1.60 -15.97
N PHE A 484 7.09 -1.01 -15.08
CA PHE A 484 6.26 0.15 -15.40
C PHE A 484 7.13 1.33 -15.89
N ALA A 485 8.13 1.76 -15.11
CA ALA A 485 8.98 2.90 -15.45
C ALA A 485 9.73 2.71 -16.79
N THR A 486 10.13 1.48 -17.09
CA THR A 486 10.81 1.13 -18.35
C THR A 486 9.84 1.17 -19.54
N ALA A 487 8.60 0.72 -19.37
CA ALA A 487 7.55 0.80 -20.40
C ALA A 487 7.16 2.26 -20.71
N GLU A 488 7.14 3.11 -19.68
CA GLU A 488 6.79 4.54 -19.79
C GLU A 488 7.95 5.45 -20.23
N SER A 489 9.14 4.91 -20.46
CA SER A 489 10.28 5.67 -20.97
C SER A 489 10.03 6.20 -22.39
N CYS A 490 10.21 7.51 -22.62
CA CYS A 490 10.12 8.09 -23.97
C CYS A 490 11.19 7.58 -24.93
N GLY A 491 12.24 6.91 -24.41
CA GLY A 491 13.33 6.33 -25.20
C GLY A 491 14.39 7.31 -25.70
N LYS A 492 14.29 8.61 -25.40
CA LYS A 492 15.16 9.65 -25.92
C LYS A 492 16.61 9.52 -25.44
N CYS A 493 16.85 9.43 -24.15
CA CYS A 493 18.21 9.36 -23.61
C CYS A 493 18.63 7.91 -23.34
N ILE A 494 19.91 7.59 -23.64
CA ILE A 494 20.49 6.24 -23.51
C ILE A 494 20.44 5.73 -22.07
N PRO A 495 20.81 6.49 -21.01
CA PRO A 495 20.83 5.96 -19.65
C PRO A 495 19.46 5.44 -19.21
N CYS A 496 18.39 6.15 -19.47
CA CYS A 496 17.03 5.71 -19.15
C CYS A 496 16.62 4.50 -20.00
N ARG A 497 16.74 4.62 -21.36
CA ARG A 497 16.27 3.57 -22.29
C ARG A 497 17.02 2.25 -22.13
N ALA A 498 18.35 2.28 -22.07
CA ALA A 498 19.17 1.08 -21.97
C ALA A 498 19.33 0.62 -20.52
N GLY A 499 19.56 1.54 -19.58
CA GLY A 499 19.76 1.25 -18.18
C GLY A 499 18.54 0.59 -17.54
N GLY A 500 17.33 1.13 -17.76
CA GLY A 500 16.08 0.53 -17.26
C GLY A 500 15.88 -0.91 -17.74
N ARG A 501 16.07 -1.16 -19.03
CA ARG A 501 15.97 -2.52 -19.60
C ARG A 501 17.00 -3.48 -19.01
N ARG A 502 18.27 -3.06 -18.90
CA ARG A 502 19.33 -3.90 -18.34
C ARG A 502 19.09 -4.22 -16.86
N MET A 503 18.64 -3.25 -16.08
CA MET A 503 18.28 -3.48 -14.68
C MET A 503 17.11 -4.45 -14.56
N LEU A 504 16.09 -4.33 -15.45
CA LEU A 504 14.94 -5.23 -15.49
C LEU A 504 15.33 -6.66 -15.87
N GLU A 505 16.25 -6.85 -16.81
CA GLU A 505 16.82 -8.16 -17.16
C GLU A 505 17.51 -8.81 -15.95
N VAL A 506 18.30 -8.02 -15.21
CA VAL A 506 18.98 -8.52 -14.00
C VAL A 506 17.96 -8.93 -12.92
N LEU A 507 16.99 -8.09 -12.61
CA LEU A 507 15.94 -8.42 -11.63
C LEU A 507 15.11 -9.65 -12.06
N SER A 508 14.83 -9.78 -13.36
CA SER A 508 14.10 -10.93 -13.88
C SER A 508 14.86 -12.24 -13.65
N ARG A 509 16.19 -12.25 -13.87
CA ARG A 509 17.02 -13.42 -13.56
C ARG A 509 17.05 -13.72 -12.07
N ILE A 510 17.15 -12.70 -11.21
CA ILE A 510 17.10 -12.88 -9.76
C ILE A 510 15.78 -13.51 -9.33
N CYS A 511 14.64 -13.03 -9.84
CA CYS A 511 13.31 -13.60 -9.56
C CYS A 511 13.16 -15.04 -10.09
N ALA A 512 13.91 -15.42 -11.14
CA ALA A 512 13.92 -16.76 -11.69
C ALA A 512 14.92 -17.71 -10.97
N GLY A 513 15.71 -17.22 -10.01
CA GLY A 513 16.76 -18.00 -9.33
C GLY A 513 18.03 -18.22 -10.17
N GLU A 514 18.19 -17.43 -11.21
CA GLU A 514 19.36 -17.45 -12.12
C GLU A 514 20.30 -16.27 -11.84
N GLY A 515 20.01 -15.47 -10.83
CA GLY A 515 20.81 -14.33 -10.41
C GLY A 515 22.17 -14.76 -9.83
N ARG A 516 23.14 -13.85 -9.88
CA ARG A 516 24.48 -13.99 -9.31
C ARG A 516 24.77 -12.86 -8.33
N ARG A 517 25.67 -13.04 -7.40
CA ARG A 517 25.98 -12.00 -6.40
C ARG A 517 26.49 -10.71 -7.04
N GLU A 518 27.26 -10.82 -8.11
CA GLU A 518 27.76 -9.67 -8.89
C GLU A 518 26.64 -8.86 -9.55
N ASP A 519 25.45 -9.43 -9.70
CA ASP A 519 24.29 -8.71 -10.25
C ASP A 519 23.83 -7.56 -9.33
N LEU A 520 24.07 -7.66 -8.02
CA LEU A 520 23.78 -6.56 -7.08
C LEU A 520 24.65 -5.33 -7.36
N ASP A 521 25.94 -5.55 -7.62
CA ASP A 521 26.86 -4.45 -7.96
C ASP A 521 26.56 -3.88 -9.35
N ARG A 522 26.16 -4.72 -10.30
CA ARG A 522 25.67 -4.25 -11.61
C ARG A 522 24.45 -3.37 -11.49
N ILE A 523 23.47 -3.72 -10.66
CA ILE A 523 22.30 -2.90 -10.39
C ILE A 523 22.73 -1.54 -9.84
N ARG A 524 23.62 -1.51 -8.84
CA ARG A 524 24.13 -0.26 -8.24
C ARG A 524 24.85 0.63 -9.28
N ALA A 525 25.68 0.05 -10.14
CA ALA A 525 26.39 0.77 -11.18
C ALA A 525 25.43 1.34 -12.24
N ILE A 526 24.44 0.57 -12.70
CA ILE A 526 23.43 1.03 -13.65
C ILE A 526 22.61 2.16 -13.03
N ALA A 527 22.18 2.01 -11.77
CA ALA A 527 21.43 3.02 -11.03
C ALA A 527 22.15 4.35 -10.98
N ALA A 528 23.42 4.36 -10.57
CA ALA A 528 24.26 5.57 -10.50
C ALA A 528 24.40 6.25 -11.87
N GLY A 529 24.56 5.47 -12.94
CA GLY A 529 24.61 5.99 -14.30
C GLY A 529 23.27 6.61 -14.75
N MET A 530 22.15 6.00 -14.39
CA MET A 530 20.81 6.53 -14.68
C MET A 530 20.52 7.82 -13.91
N GLU A 531 20.81 7.85 -12.62
CA GLU A 531 20.59 9.00 -11.73
C GLU A 531 21.35 10.25 -12.21
N THR A 532 22.61 10.08 -12.65
CA THR A 532 23.48 11.20 -13.05
C THR A 532 23.30 11.65 -14.49
N ALA A 533 23.05 10.74 -15.42
CA ALA A 533 23.10 11.03 -16.85
C ALA A 533 21.75 10.99 -17.58
N SER A 534 20.64 10.66 -16.91
CA SER A 534 19.32 10.76 -17.53
C SER A 534 18.86 12.20 -17.67
N LEU A 535 18.17 12.48 -18.78
CA LEU A 535 17.76 13.84 -19.16
C LEU A 535 16.69 14.44 -18.23
N CYS A 536 15.79 13.63 -17.69
CA CYS A 536 14.66 14.09 -16.89
C CYS A 536 14.48 13.24 -15.61
N ALA A 537 13.64 13.72 -14.72
CA ALA A 537 13.35 13.08 -13.43
C ALA A 537 12.83 11.65 -13.57
N LEU A 538 12.08 11.30 -14.65
CA LEU A 538 11.65 9.92 -14.86
C LEU A 538 12.87 8.98 -14.90
N GLY A 539 13.84 9.24 -15.79
CA GLY A 539 15.02 8.38 -15.89
C GLY A 539 15.91 8.42 -14.65
N GLN A 540 16.04 9.59 -14.00
CA GLN A 540 16.83 9.76 -12.78
C GLN A 540 16.25 8.99 -11.58
N LEU A 541 14.93 8.92 -11.46
CA LEU A 541 14.24 8.30 -10.34
C LEU A 541 13.82 6.84 -10.60
N THR A 542 13.89 6.38 -11.86
CA THR A 542 13.56 4.97 -12.21
C THR A 542 14.28 3.92 -11.34
N PRO A 543 15.57 4.08 -10.95
CA PRO A 543 16.23 3.15 -10.03
C PRO A 543 15.71 3.17 -8.59
N GLY A 544 15.00 4.23 -8.18
CA GLY A 544 14.61 4.48 -6.79
C GLY A 544 13.99 3.29 -6.06
N PRO A 545 12.93 2.65 -6.57
CA PRO A 545 12.31 1.49 -5.92
C PRO A 545 13.28 0.31 -5.74
N VAL A 546 14.15 0.07 -6.74
CA VAL A 546 15.13 -1.01 -6.70
C VAL A 546 16.21 -0.73 -5.65
N MET A 547 16.72 0.50 -5.63
CA MET A 547 17.76 0.90 -4.67
C MET A 547 17.23 0.93 -3.23
N ALA A 548 15.97 1.35 -3.04
CA ALA A 548 15.33 1.30 -1.73
C ALA A 548 15.09 -0.14 -1.27
N ALA A 549 14.65 -1.03 -2.17
CA ALA A 549 14.49 -2.45 -1.86
C ALA A 549 15.83 -3.10 -1.51
N LEU A 550 16.90 -2.84 -2.27
CA LEU A 550 18.26 -3.31 -1.95
C LEU A 550 18.76 -2.76 -0.61
N ARG A 551 18.48 -1.50 -0.29
CA ARG A 551 18.93 -0.89 0.97
C ARG A 551 18.35 -1.56 2.21
N TYR A 552 17.08 -1.98 2.15
CA TYR A 552 16.34 -2.41 3.33
C TYR A 552 16.00 -3.90 3.35
N PHE A 553 16.12 -4.60 2.21
CA PHE A 553 15.72 -5.99 2.03
C PHE A 553 16.73 -6.77 1.17
N GLU A 554 18.05 -6.44 1.30
CA GLU A 554 19.11 -7.11 0.56
C GLU A 554 19.14 -8.62 0.86
N ASP A 555 18.76 -9.03 2.06
CA ASP A 555 18.60 -10.41 2.47
C ASP A 555 17.63 -11.20 1.58
N GLU A 556 16.55 -10.57 1.11
CA GLU A 556 15.62 -11.21 0.18
C GLU A 556 16.29 -11.42 -1.21
N PHE A 557 17.09 -10.47 -1.68
CA PHE A 557 17.85 -10.65 -2.93
C PHE A 557 18.85 -11.78 -2.79
N ILE A 558 19.58 -11.86 -1.67
CA ILE A 558 20.52 -12.92 -1.39
C ILE A 558 19.82 -14.28 -1.34
N ALA A 559 18.65 -14.39 -0.69
CA ALA A 559 17.89 -15.63 -0.64
C ALA A 559 17.44 -16.09 -2.04
N HIS A 560 17.08 -15.16 -2.95
CA HIS A 560 16.74 -15.50 -4.34
C HIS A 560 17.96 -16.00 -5.12
N ILE A 561 19.13 -15.40 -4.89
CA ILE A 561 20.38 -15.69 -5.61
C ILE A 561 21.04 -16.98 -5.08
N GLU A 562 21.29 -17.06 -3.78
CA GLU A 562 22.11 -18.11 -3.18
C GLU A 562 21.27 -19.33 -2.77
N GLU A 563 20.10 -19.09 -2.15
CA GLU A 563 19.22 -20.15 -1.68
C GLU A 563 18.21 -20.62 -2.75
N ARG A 564 18.09 -19.89 -3.87
CA ARG A 564 17.05 -20.10 -4.90
C ARG A 564 15.67 -20.21 -4.29
N ARG A 565 15.39 -19.36 -3.32
CA ARG A 565 14.16 -19.36 -2.54
C ARG A 565 13.58 -17.94 -2.45
N CYS A 566 12.28 -17.81 -2.68
CA CYS A 566 11.55 -16.58 -2.41
C CYS A 566 10.99 -16.63 -0.98
N PRO A 567 11.48 -15.82 -0.01
CA PRO A 567 11.00 -15.87 1.37
C PRO A 567 9.50 -15.58 1.49
N ALA A 568 8.97 -14.68 0.66
CA ALA A 568 7.55 -14.33 0.63
C ALA A 568 6.66 -15.33 -0.16
N GLY A 569 7.25 -16.29 -0.88
CA GLY A 569 6.50 -17.24 -1.68
C GLY A 569 5.73 -16.65 -2.88
N ALA A 570 6.21 -15.54 -3.43
CA ALA A 570 5.54 -14.79 -4.50
C ALA A 570 6.10 -15.09 -5.90
N CYS A 571 7.42 -15.32 -6.02
CA CYS A 571 8.08 -15.56 -7.30
C CYS A 571 7.74 -16.97 -7.81
N LYS A 572 7.09 -17.06 -8.96
CA LYS A 572 6.53 -18.31 -9.49
C LYS A 572 7.59 -19.36 -9.78
N GLU A 573 8.72 -18.95 -10.31
CA GLU A 573 9.83 -19.83 -10.69
C GLU A 573 10.58 -20.39 -9.46
N LEU A 574 10.55 -19.66 -8.34
CA LEU A 574 11.17 -20.05 -7.06
C LEU A 574 10.18 -20.67 -6.07
N THR A 575 8.91 -20.58 -6.35
CA THR A 575 7.85 -21.04 -5.44
C THR A 575 6.73 -21.71 -6.25
N PRO A 576 6.92 -22.99 -6.62
CA PRO A 576 5.88 -23.74 -7.34
C PRO A 576 4.57 -23.79 -6.58
N ALA A 577 4.63 -23.88 -5.23
CA ALA A 577 3.46 -23.81 -4.36
C ALA A 577 3.79 -23.10 -3.03
N ARG A 578 2.85 -22.27 -2.53
CA ARG A 578 3.02 -21.57 -1.23
C ARG A 578 3.22 -22.53 -0.06
N CYS A 579 2.54 -23.67 -0.07
CA CYS A 579 2.69 -24.70 0.95
C CYS A 579 4.09 -25.32 0.99
N MET A 580 4.76 -25.47 -0.16
CA MET A 580 6.15 -25.91 -0.22
C MET A 580 7.08 -24.85 0.35
N ASN A 581 6.90 -23.60 -0.02
CA ASN A 581 7.73 -22.50 0.46
C ASN A 581 7.59 -22.27 1.97
N ALA A 582 6.40 -22.43 2.51
CA ALA A 582 6.13 -22.29 3.94
C ALA A 582 6.66 -23.48 4.77
N CYS A 583 6.98 -24.60 4.14
CA CYS A 583 7.54 -25.75 4.82
C CYS A 583 9.04 -25.53 5.12
N PRO A 584 9.48 -25.48 6.40
CA PRO A 584 10.90 -25.29 6.73
C PRO A 584 11.83 -26.36 6.14
N ALA A 585 11.31 -27.57 5.87
CA ALA A 585 12.05 -28.65 5.23
C ALA A 585 11.94 -28.68 3.71
N GLY A 586 11.15 -27.78 3.10
CA GLY A 586 10.96 -27.70 1.65
C GLY A 586 10.33 -28.96 1.03
N VAL A 587 9.44 -29.64 1.75
CA VAL A 587 8.76 -30.85 1.26
C VAL A 587 7.83 -30.51 0.11
N ASP A 588 7.85 -31.31 -0.97
CA ASP A 588 6.90 -31.20 -2.07
C ASP A 588 5.49 -31.66 -1.67
N VAL A 589 4.75 -30.69 -1.09
CA VAL A 589 3.40 -30.91 -0.58
C VAL A 589 2.40 -31.25 -1.68
N PRO A 590 2.35 -30.52 -2.83
CA PRO A 590 1.46 -30.86 -3.95
C PRO A 590 1.65 -32.29 -4.47
N ALA A 591 2.90 -32.70 -4.66
CA ALA A 591 3.20 -34.02 -5.20
C ALA A 591 2.69 -35.13 -4.28
N TYR A 592 3.03 -35.11 -2.97
CA TYR A 592 2.58 -36.19 -2.09
C TYR A 592 1.06 -36.16 -1.81
N VAL A 593 0.43 -34.98 -1.81
CA VAL A 593 -1.04 -34.87 -1.67
C VAL A 593 -1.76 -35.44 -2.89
N SER A 594 -1.26 -35.19 -4.12
CA SER A 594 -1.80 -35.79 -5.35
C SER A 594 -1.66 -37.32 -5.35
N LEU A 595 -0.47 -37.83 -5.00
CA LEU A 595 -0.24 -39.28 -4.92
C LEU A 595 -1.12 -39.93 -3.85
N ALA A 596 -1.35 -39.24 -2.73
CA ALA A 596 -2.27 -39.72 -1.68
C ALA A 596 -3.72 -39.78 -2.18
N ALA A 597 -4.16 -38.82 -2.98
CA ALA A 597 -5.49 -38.80 -3.59
C ALA A 597 -5.69 -39.98 -4.57
N GLU A 598 -4.62 -40.44 -5.21
CA GLU A 598 -4.60 -41.62 -6.09
C GLU A 598 -4.48 -42.96 -5.32
N GLY A 599 -4.37 -42.94 -3.98
CA GLY A 599 -4.15 -44.13 -3.15
C GLY A 599 -2.70 -44.67 -3.16
N ARG A 600 -1.74 -43.93 -3.77
CA ARG A 600 -0.32 -44.30 -3.89
C ARG A 600 0.49 -43.84 -2.67
N TYR A 601 0.09 -44.34 -1.47
CA TYR A 601 0.61 -43.83 -0.19
C TYR A 601 2.11 -44.07 0.03
N ALA A 602 2.65 -45.19 -0.46
CA ALA A 602 4.08 -45.48 -0.35
C ALA A 602 4.92 -44.48 -1.16
N GLU A 603 4.50 -44.16 -2.37
CA GLU A 603 5.17 -43.19 -3.22
C GLU A 603 5.02 -41.77 -2.65
N ALA A 604 3.84 -41.44 -2.13
CA ALA A 604 3.62 -40.17 -1.46
C ALA A 604 4.56 -39.96 -0.24
N LEU A 605 4.77 -41.01 0.56
CA LEU A 605 5.74 -40.97 1.67
C LEU A 605 7.18 -40.91 1.18
N ALA A 606 7.52 -41.55 0.07
CA ALA A 606 8.85 -41.45 -0.52
C ALA A 606 9.16 -39.99 -0.89
N VAL A 607 8.24 -39.30 -1.57
CA VAL A 607 8.35 -37.83 -1.86
C VAL A 607 8.54 -37.02 -0.58
N HIS A 608 7.75 -37.27 0.46
CA HIS A 608 7.92 -36.58 1.75
C HIS A 608 9.32 -36.80 2.35
N ARG A 609 9.82 -38.04 2.30
CA ARG A 609 11.11 -38.44 2.87
C ARG A 609 12.31 -37.93 2.09
N GLU A 610 12.15 -37.50 0.84
CA GLU A 610 13.26 -36.85 0.13
C GLU A 610 13.79 -35.63 0.90
N ARG A 611 12.94 -34.93 1.63
CA ARG A 611 13.30 -33.73 2.41
C ARG A 611 13.18 -33.92 3.93
N ASN A 612 12.24 -34.70 4.39
CA ASN A 612 11.99 -34.88 5.81
C ASN A 612 11.74 -36.35 6.15
N PRO A 613 12.67 -37.04 6.86
CA PRO A 613 12.55 -38.47 7.16
C PRO A 613 11.48 -38.78 8.22
N PHE A 614 11.00 -37.80 8.99
CA PHE A 614 10.13 -37.99 10.15
C PHE A 614 8.64 -37.78 9.81
N ALA A 615 8.06 -38.60 8.95
CA ALA A 615 6.67 -38.48 8.54
C ALA A 615 5.69 -38.79 9.71
N LEU A 616 5.99 -39.83 10.51
CA LEU A 616 5.18 -40.23 11.67
C LEU A 616 5.16 -39.16 12.77
N VAL A 617 6.34 -38.59 13.09
CA VAL A 617 6.49 -37.51 14.07
C VAL A 617 5.82 -36.23 13.56
N CYS A 618 6.13 -35.82 12.36
CA CYS A 618 5.60 -34.59 11.78
C CYS A 618 4.10 -34.65 11.49
N GLY A 619 3.54 -35.81 11.24
CA GLY A 619 2.08 -36.05 11.16
C GLY A 619 1.34 -35.69 12.45
N ARG A 620 2.05 -35.76 13.60
CA ARG A 620 1.46 -35.58 14.95
C ARG A 620 1.75 -34.19 15.53
N VAL A 621 2.96 -33.68 15.36
CA VAL A 621 3.41 -32.50 16.12
C VAL A 621 3.81 -31.29 15.27
N CYS A 622 3.79 -31.40 13.94
CA CYS A 622 4.11 -30.27 13.06
C CYS A 622 3.12 -29.11 13.26
N PRO A 623 3.58 -27.85 13.35
CA PRO A 623 2.71 -26.66 13.42
C PRO A 623 1.87 -26.42 12.15
N ALA A 624 2.10 -27.19 11.07
CA ALA A 624 1.36 -27.12 9.80
C ALA A 624 1.44 -25.75 9.10
N PHE A 625 2.62 -25.16 9.02
CA PHE A 625 2.84 -23.89 8.28
C PHE A 625 2.31 -23.95 6.84
N CYS A 626 2.39 -25.11 6.18
CA CYS A 626 1.84 -25.32 4.84
C CYS A 626 0.32 -25.10 4.76
N GLU A 627 -0.45 -25.44 5.82
CA GLU A 627 -1.89 -25.20 5.89
C GLU A 627 -2.21 -23.72 6.06
N GLN A 628 -1.42 -23.01 6.90
CA GLN A 628 -1.57 -21.57 7.14
C GLN A 628 -1.35 -20.74 5.87
N HIS A 629 -0.60 -21.27 4.89
CA HIS A 629 -0.29 -20.62 3.63
C HIS A 629 -0.97 -21.30 2.42
N CYS A 630 -1.96 -22.15 2.66
CA CYS A 630 -2.66 -22.85 1.60
C CYS A 630 -3.60 -21.92 0.85
N ARG A 631 -3.42 -21.78 -0.49
CA ARG A 631 -4.29 -20.95 -1.34
C ARG A 631 -5.75 -21.38 -1.33
N ARG A 632 -6.02 -22.64 -1.05
CA ARG A 632 -7.41 -23.12 -0.93
C ARG A 632 -8.14 -22.41 0.20
N GLY A 633 -7.43 -22.05 1.28
CA GLY A 633 -7.96 -21.27 2.38
C GLY A 633 -8.41 -19.84 2.00
N ASP A 634 -7.98 -19.32 0.86
CA ASP A 634 -8.46 -18.04 0.31
C ASP A 634 -9.88 -18.17 -0.32
N ILE A 635 -10.35 -19.41 -0.55
CA ILE A 635 -11.64 -19.71 -1.21
C ILE A 635 -12.64 -20.27 -0.20
N ASP A 636 -12.24 -21.32 0.54
CA ASP A 636 -13.11 -21.99 1.51
C ASP A 636 -12.32 -22.45 2.76
N ALA A 637 -11.57 -23.55 2.70
CA ALA A 637 -10.76 -24.06 3.81
C ALA A 637 -9.43 -24.63 3.32
N PRO A 638 -8.34 -24.48 4.10
CA PRO A 638 -7.06 -25.10 3.76
C PRO A 638 -7.18 -26.61 3.59
N VAL A 639 -6.39 -27.19 2.68
CA VAL A 639 -6.22 -28.64 2.60
C VAL A 639 -5.64 -29.15 3.92
N ALA A 640 -6.19 -30.21 4.50
CA ALA A 640 -5.73 -30.79 5.78
C ALA A 640 -4.41 -31.59 5.60
N ILE A 641 -3.36 -30.90 5.18
CA ILE A 641 -2.07 -31.45 4.72
C ILE A 641 -1.41 -32.31 5.81
N ARG A 642 -1.43 -31.85 7.07
CA ARG A 642 -0.85 -32.58 8.20
C ARG A 642 -1.62 -33.86 8.48
N SER A 643 -2.96 -33.83 8.38
CA SER A 643 -3.81 -35.01 8.58
C SER A 643 -3.62 -36.05 7.49
N ILE A 644 -3.50 -35.61 6.22
CA ILE A 644 -3.16 -36.50 5.09
C ILE A 644 -1.80 -37.15 5.33
N LYS A 645 -0.79 -36.38 5.72
CA LYS A 645 0.54 -36.92 6.05
C LYS A 645 0.48 -37.95 7.19
N ARG A 646 -0.27 -37.63 8.25
CA ARG A 646 -0.47 -38.58 9.37
C ARG A 646 -1.12 -39.87 8.90
N PHE A 647 -2.18 -39.75 8.11
CA PHE A 647 -2.88 -40.92 7.56
C PHE A 647 -1.94 -41.82 6.75
N MET A 648 -1.17 -41.24 5.80
CA MET A 648 -0.22 -42.02 5.00
C MET A 648 0.84 -42.73 5.88
N ALA A 649 1.40 -42.00 6.84
CA ALA A 649 2.42 -42.55 7.74
C ALA A 649 1.86 -43.62 8.64
N ASP A 650 0.64 -43.49 9.16
CA ASP A 650 -0.03 -44.51 9.98
C ASP A 650 -0.44 -45.74 9.12
N HIS A 651 -0.84 -45.54 7.85
CA HIS A 651 -1.12 -46.63 6.92
C HIS A 651 0.13 -47.48 6.67
N GLU A 652 1.30 -46.89 6.56
CA GLU A 652 2.57 -47.61 6.40
C GLU A 652 2.93 -48.50 7.61
N LEU A 653 2.40 -48.25 8.82
CA LEU A 653 2.64 -49.08 9.99
C LEU A 653 2.14 -50.52 9.80
N ALA A 654 1.18 -50.74 8.90
CA ALA A 654 0.69 -52.06 8.54
C ALA A 654 1.63 -52.83 7.59
N ALA A 655 2.45 -52.10 6.82
CA ALA A 655 3.48 -52.65 5.93
C ALA A 655 4.75 -51.78 6.02
N PRO A 656 5.63 -52.05 6.99
CA PRO A 656 6.73 -51.18 7.36
C PRO A 656 7.66 -50.91 6.15
N TRP A 657 7.92 -49.64 5.90
CA TRP A 657 8.95 -49.23 4.97
C TRP A 657 10.31 -49.70 5.42
N MET A 658 10.99 -50.36 4.52
CA MET A 658 12.36 -50.83 4.75
C MET A 658 13.28 -49.89 3.96
N PRO A 659 14.08 -49.01 4.64
CA PRO A 659 15.09 -48.24 3.94
C PRO A 659 16.06 -49.20 3.27
N VAL A 660 16.41 -48.91 2.04
CA VAL A 660 17.47 -49.68 1.36
C VAL A 660 18.75 -49.42 2.13
N LYS A 661 19.31 -50.47 2.75
CA LYS A 661 20.64 -50.39 3.37
C LYS A 661 21.63 -50.16 2.25
N THR A 662 22.20 -48.95 2.20
CA THR A 662 23.32 -48.67 1.31
C THR A 662 24.60 -49.21 1.93
N PRO A 663 25.27 -50.21 1.36
CA PRO A 663 26.58 -50.62 1.87
C PRO A 663 27.50 -49.40 1.89
N PRO A 664 28.36 -49.27 2.91
CA PRO A 664 29.36 -48.22 2.91
C PRO A 664 30.24 -48.32 1.66
N THR A 665 30.20 -47.31 0.84
CA THR A 665 31.04 -47.19 -0.38
C THR A 665 32.24 -46.31 -0.16
N ARG A 666 32.29 -45.64 0.99
CA ARG A 666 33.34 -44.75 1.45
C ARG A 666 33.97 -45.27 2.72
N SER A 667 35.25 -45.00 2.89
CA SER A 667 35.99 -45.42 4.08
C SER A 667 35.99 -44.40 5.21
N GLU A 668 35.67 -43.17 4.89
CA GLU A 668 35.68 -42.04 5.84
C GLU A 668 34.49 -42.12 6.79
N GLN A 669 34.79 -42.35 8.07
CA GLN A 669 33.80 -42.36 9.13
C GLN A 669 33.42 -40.95 9.58
N VAL A 670 32.14 -40.69 9.81
CA VAL A 670 31.63 -39.39 10.29
C VAL A 670 30.95 -39.57 11.65
N ALA A 671 31.41 -38.81 12.64
CA ALA A 671 30.78 -38.72 13.95
C ALA A 671 29.65 -37.71 13.93
N VAL A 672 28.51 -38.03 14.55
CA VAL A 672 27.39 -37.10 14.74
C VAL A 672 27.12 -36.97 16.24
N ILE A 673 27.26 -35.76 16.78
CA ILE A 673 27.13 -35.53 18.24
C ILE A 673 25.75 -35.00 18.53
N GLY A 674 24.91 -35.88 19.09
CA GLY A 674 23.50 -35.67 19.42
C GLY A 674 22.56 -36.40 18.47
N SER A 675 21.53 -37.04 19.02
CA SER A 675 20.52 -37.84 18.32
C SER A 675 19.17 -37.13 18.18
N GLY A 676 19.15 -35.80 18.25
CA GLY A 676 17.96 -35.01 17.95
C GLY A 676 17.57 -35.07 16.46
N PRO A 677 16.51 -34.36 16.02
CA PRO A 677 16.06 -34.39 14.63
C PRO A 677 17.17 -34.07 13.64
N ALA A 678 18.03 -33.11 13.96
CA ALA A 678 19.16 -32.70 13.11
C ALA A 678 20.19 -33.83 12.98
N GLY A 679 20.62 -34.44 14.09
CA GLY A 679 21.61 -35.50 14.08
C GLY A 679 21.13 -36.77 13.40
N LEU A 680 19.89 -37.20 13.69
CA LEU A 680 19.28 -38.35 13.03
C LEU A 680 19.15 -38.16 11.52
N THR A 681 18.73 -36.95 11.08
CA THR A 681 18.66 -36.62 9.65
C THR A 681 20.03 -36.63 8.99
N ALA A 682 21.02 -35.97 9.61
CA ALA A 682 22.37 -35.93 9.09
C ALA A 682 22.99 -37.32 8.94
N ALA A 683 22.89 -38.14 9.97
CA ALA A 683 23.43 -39.50 9.94
C ALA A 683 22.74 -40.38 8.89
N LEU A 684 21.39 -40.27 8.73
CA LEU A 684 20.66 -40.96 7.69
C LEU A 684 21.15 -40.56 6.31
N ARG A 685 21.33 -39.26 6.05
CA ARG A 685 21.80 -38.76 4.76
C ARG A 685 23.23 -39.21 4.47
N LEU A 686 24.10 -39.17 5.47
CA LEU A 686 25.47 -39.70 5.33
C LEU A 686 25.47 -41.19 4.98
N ALA A 687 24.67 -41.98 5.65
CA ALA A 687 24.54 -43.42 5.34
C ALA A 687 23.99 -43.63 3.91
N GLN A 688 22.99 -42.85 3.47
CA GLN A 688 22.49 -42.91 2.07
C GLN A 688 23.54 -42.48 1.03
N MET A 689 24.49 -41.61 1.40
CA MET A 689 25.64 -41.21 0.55
C MET A 689 26.81 -42.22 0.61
N GLY A 690 26.68 -43.28 1.35
CA GLY A 690 27.69 -44.34 1.49
C GLY A 690 28.77 -44.08 2.56
N TYR A 691 28.64 -43.07 3.41
CA TYR A 691 29.55 -42.83 4.53
C TYR A 691 29.12 -43.60 5.80
N PRO A 692 29.99 -44.33 6.48
CA PRO A 692 29.73 -44.86 7.81
C PRO A 692 29.49 -43.71 8.79
N ALA A 693 28.32 -43.70 9.43
CA ALA A 693 27.94 -42.66 10.37
C ALA A 693 27.63 -43.26 11.76
N THR A 694 28.22 -42.68 12.82
CA THR A 694 27.95 -43.05 14.20
C THR A 694 27.44 -41.86 14.99
N ILE A 695 26.28 -42.01 15.65
CA ILE A 695 25.72 -40.98 16.51
C ILE A 695 26.17 -41.22 17.96
N PHE A 696 26.68 -40.19 18.61
CA PHE A 696 27.00 -40.16 20.05
C PHE A 696 25.91 -39.33 20.75
N GLU A 697 25.16 -39.97 21.68
CA GLU A 697 24.04 -39.34 22.38
C GLU A 697 24.36 -39.30 23.90
N ALA A 698 24.22 -38.14 24.49
CA ALA A 698 24.48 -37.91 25.91
C ALA A 698 23.45 -38.56 26.84
N LEU A 699 22.21 -38.69 26.37
CA LEU A 699 21.11 -39.27 27.14
C LEU A 699 21.02 -40.80 26.97
N PRO A 700 20.33 -41.52 27.89
CA PRO A 700 20.13 -42.94 27.77
C PRO A 700 19.18 -43.36 26.64
N VAL A 701 18.43 -42.40 26.08
CA VAL A 701 17.47 -42.62 25.00
C VAL A 701 17.77 -41.71 23.81
N PRO A 702 17.71 -42.22 22.57
CA PRO A 702 17.88 -41.39 21.39
C PRO A 702 16.60 -40.62 21.07
N GLY A 703 16.73 -39.54 20.23
CA GLY A 703 15.61 -38.75 19.75
C GLY A 703 15.63 -37.29 20.22
N GLY A 704 16.56 -36.91 21.12
CA GLY A 704 16.71 -35.55 21.62
C GLY A 704 15.40 -34.98 22.16
N MET A 705 15.05 -33.76 21.80
CA MET A 705 13.82 -33.08 22.25
C MET A 705 12.53 -33.78 21.81
N MET A 706 12.54 -34.60 20.77
CA MET A 706 11.38 -35.44 20.42
C MET A 706 11.10 -36.50 21.50
N ALA A 707 12.17 -37.01 22.13
CA ALA A 707 12.06 -38.03 23.19
C ALA A 707 11.81 -37.43 24.58
N VAL A 708 12.46 -36.30 24.92
CA VAL A 708 12.46 -35.79 26.30
C VAL A 708 11.75 -34.46 26.49
N GLY A 709 11.36 -33.79 25.41
CA GLY A 709 10.67 -32.50 25.47
C GLY A 709 9.20 -32.56 25.05
N ILE A 710 8.82 -33.47 24.15
CA ILE A 710 7.43 -33.65 23.73
C ILE A 710 6.75 -34.64 24.62
N PRO A 711 5.63 -34.32 25.30
CA PRO A 711 4.88 -35.26 26.13
C PRO A 711 4.39 -36.49 25.33
N GLU A 712 4.37 -37.66 25.99
CA GLU A 712 4.06 -38.93 25.34
C GLU A 712 2.64 -38.99 24.76
N TYR A 713 1.67 -38.33 25.39
CA TYR A 713 0.28 -38.24 24.88
C TYR A 713 0.19 -37.50 23.54
N ARG A 714 1.21 -36.65 23.19
CA ARG A 714 1.30 -35.98 21.89
C ARG A 714 2.14 -36.74 20.88
N LEU A 715 3.23 -37.35 21.33
CA LEU A 715 4.11 -38.18 20.53
C LEU A 715 4.43 -39.48 21.27
N PRO A 716 3.64 -40.56 21.01
CA PRO A 716 3.88 -41.87 21.64
C PRO A 716 5.31 -42.37 21.41
N ARG A 717 5.95 -42.90 22.43
CA ARG A 717 7.36 -43.32 22.37
C ARG A 717 7.58 -44.43 21.35
N GLU A 718 6.64 -45.35 21.22
CA GLU A 718 6.67 -46.40 20.20
C GLU A 718 6.72 -45.86 18.76
N ILE A 719 6.01 -44.75 18.49
CA ILE A 719 5.99 -44.08 17.19
C ILE A 719 7.34 -43.44 16.90
N LEU A 720 7.92 -42.75 17.88
CA LEU A 720 9.25 -42.15 17.75
C LEU A 720 10.30 -43.25 17.55
N GLN A 721 10.22 -44.35 18.28
CA GLN A 721 11.15 -45.48 18.16
C GLN A 721 11.16 -46.06 16.74
N LYS A 722 9.99 -46.18 16.09
CA LYS A 722 9.92 -46.64 14.69
C LYS A 722 10.67 -45.73 13.71
N GLU A 723 10.58 -44.43 13.88
CA GLU A 723 11.36 -43.49 13.06
C GLU A 723 12.89 -43.60 13.32
N ILE A 724 13.28 -43.80 14.58
CA ILE A 724 14.70 -44.03 14.95
C ILE A 724 15.19 -45.38 14.40
N ASP A 725 14.35 -46.39 14.41
CA ASP A 725 14.70 -47.70 13.85
C ASP A 725 14.85 -47.65 12.31
N HIS A 726 14.13 -46.76 11.64
CA HIS A 726 14.39 -46.49 10.21
C HIS A 726 15.82 -45.98 9.99
N VAL A 727 16.30 -45.08 10.83
CA VAL A 727 17.68 -44.58 10.76
C VAL A 727 18.70 -45.67 11.02
N ARG A 728 18.48 -46.51 12.07
CA ARG A 728 19.36 -47.65 12.36
C ARG A 728 19.40 -48.68 11.23
N ARG A 729 18.26 -48.98 10.61
CA ARG A 729 18.18 -49.91 9.49
C ARG A 729 18.93 -49.44 8.26
N ALA A 730 19.07 -48.11 8.09
CA ALA A 730 19.91 -47.55 7.04
C ALA A 730 21.41 -47.73 7.25
N GLY A 731 21.83 -48.28 8.39
CA GLY A 731 23.25 -48.58 8.72
C GLY A 731 23.89 -47.54 9.62
N VAL A 732 23.11 -46.78 10.38
CA VAL A 732 23.63 -45.80 11.36
C VAL A 732 23.73 -46.41 12.71
N ASP A 733 24.91 -46.33 13.35
CA ASP A 733 25.13 -46.70 14.73
C ASP A 733 24.74 -45.59 15.69
N ILE A 734 24.02 -45.89 16.78
CA ILE A 734 23.63 -44.91 17.80
C ILE A 734 24.11 -45.38 19.17
N LEU A 735 25.06 -44.63 19.72
CA LEU A 735 25.70 -44.90 21.02
C LEU A 735 25.14 -43.94 22.08
N CYS A 736 24.26 -44.42 22.94
CA CYS A 736 23.69 -43.64 24.06
C CYS A 736 24.64 -43.58 25.25
N ASN A 737 24.41 -42.65 26.21
CA ASN A 737 25.25 -42.41 27.38
C ASN A 737 26.70 -42.04 27.01
N ARG A 738 26.90 -41.33 25.89
CA ARG A 738 28.18 -40.84 25.39
C ARG A 738 28.12 -39.34 25.19
N ALA A 739 28.55 -38.58 26.20
CA ALA A 739 28.49 -37.12 26.21
C ALA A 739 29.86 -36.50 25.83
N LEU A 740 29.89 -35.64 24.84
CA LEU A 740 31.08 -34.86 24.50
C LEU A 740 31.50 -33.97 25.68
N GLY A 741 32.79 -33.93 25.99
CA GLY A 741 33.35 -33.20 27.11
C GLY A 741 33.27 -33.88 28.47
N ARG A 742 32.53 -35.03 28.58
CA ARG A 742 32.49 -35.86 29.79
C ARG A 742 33.07 -37.27 29.53
N ASP A 743 32.60 -37.96 28.49
CA ASP A 743 32.92 -39.31 28.17
C ASP A 743 33.95 -39.44 27.02
N PHE A 744 34.16 -38.42 26.27
CA PHE A 744 35.16 -38.28 25.20
C PHE A 744 35.34 -36.82 24.81
N THR A 745 36.46 -36.50 24.13
CA THR A 745 36.77 -35.20 23.56
C THR A 745 36.68 -35.21 22.03
N LEU A 746 36.75 -34.03 21.37
CA LEU A 746 36.82 -33.95 19.90
C LEU A 746 38.16 -34.45 19.38
N GLU A 747 39.23 -34.23 20.12
CA GLU A 747 40.59 -34.75 19.79
C GLU A 747 40.56 -36.27 19.76
N GLU A 748 39.96 -36.93 20.78
CA GLU A 748 39.86 -38.38 20.80
C GLU A 748 39.07 -38.96 19.64
N ILE A 749 38.00 -38.29 19.20
CA ILE A 749 37.24 -38.71 18.02
C ILE A 749 38.11 -38.73 16.76
N PHE A 750 38.95 -37.74 16.55
CA PHE A 750 39.79 -37.65 15.37
C PHE A 750 41.05 -38.49 15.48
N GLU A 751 41.76 -38.44 16.61
CA GLU A 751 43.07 -39.01 16.74
C GLU A 751 43.05 -40.50 17.12
N THR A 752 42.06 -40.89 17.95
CA THR A 752 42.03 -42.24 18.53
C THR A 752 40.93 -43.12 17.92
N GLN A 753 39.73 -42.54 17.64
CA GLN A 753 38.60 -43.29 17.11
C GLN A 753 38.49 -43.29 15.57
N GLY A 754 39.37 -42.53 14.89
CA GLY A 754 39.57 -42.59 13.45
C GLY A 754 38.48 -41.91 12.62
N PHE A 755 37.59 -41.06 13.20
CA PHE A 755 36.61 -40.30 12.47
C PHE A 755 37.33 -39.18 11.68
N ARG A 756 36.83 -38.92 10.46
CA ARG A 756 37.39 -37.90 9.56
C ARG A 756 36.64 -36.56 9.62
N ALA A 757 35.41 -36.58 10.12
CA ALA A 757 34.59 -35.40 10.31
C ALA A 757 33.63 -35.58 11.51
N ALA A 758 33.22 -34.48 12.11
CA ALA A 758 32.23 -34.47 13.17
C ALA A 758 31.14 -33.43 12.89
N ILE A 759 29.89 -33.80 13.09
CA ILE A 759 28.73 -32.89 13.01
C ILE A 759 28.20 -32.65 14.43
N LEU A 760 28.21 -31.38 14.88
CA LEU A 760 27.68 -30.99 16.17
C LEU A 760 26.17 -30.73 16.05
N ALA A 761 25.35 -31.63 16.60
CA ALA A 761 23.87 -31.58 16.59
C ALA A 761 23.28 -31.63 18.02
N ILE A 762 23.95 -30.96 18.96
CA ILE A 762 23.73 -31.08 20.42
C ILE A 762 22.42 -30.44 20.90
N GLY A 763 21.75 -29.68 20.06
CA GLY A 763 20.47 -29.02 20.38
C GLY A 763 20.59 -27.90 21.43
N ALA A 764 19.44 -27.43 21.93
CA ALA A 764 19.32 -26.39 22.94
C ALA A 764 18.59 -26.93 24.17
N HIS A 765 19.32 -27.39 25.17
CA HIS A 765 18.79 -27.98 26.39
C HIS A 765 18.73 -27.03 27.58
N ARG A 766 19.21 -25.80 27.46
CA ARG A 766 19.16 -24.77 28.50
C ARG A 766 17.93 -23.91 28.32
N SER A 767 17.16 -23.70 29.40
CA SER A 767 16.07 -22.74 29.42
C SER A 767 16.61 -21.31 29.48
N LEU A 768 15.94 -20.39 28.82
CA LEU A 768 16.14 -18.97 29.02
C LEU A 768 15.56 -18.56 30.38
N ARG A 769 16.27 -17.68 31.08
CA ARG A 769 15.78 -17.06 32.31
C ARG A 769 14.78 -15.97 31.97
N LEU A 770 13.72 -15.85 32.78
CA LEU A 770 12.72 -14.80 32.65
C LEU A 770 13.17 -13.49 33.32
N GLY A 771 14.11 -13.57 34.28
CA GLY A 771 14.60 -12.41 35.01
C GLY A 771 13.58 -11.84 36.02
N ILE A 772 12.68 -12.66 36.54
CA ILE A 772 11.65 -12.27 37.50
C ILE A 772 12.03 -12.68 38.90
N PRO A 773 11.59 -11.96 39.95
CA PRO A 773 11.80 -12.35 41.36
C PRO A 773 11.23 -13.73 41.64
N GLY A 774 11.99 -14.58 42.32
CA GLY A 774 11.62 -15.94 42.69
C GLY A 774 11.95 -17.01 41.65
N GLU A 775 12.53 -16.65 40.48
CA GLU A 775 12.94 -17.63 39.46
C GLU A 775 14.01 -18.63 39.96
N ASP A 776 14.84 -18.21 40.92
CA ASP A 776 15.90 -19.03 41.53
C ASP A 776 15.44 -19.83 42.74
N ASP A 777 14.14 -19.82 43.12
CA ASP A 777 13.61 -20.62 44.21
C ASP A 777 13.80 -22.13 43.88
N PRO A 778 14.25 -22.96 44.82
CA PRO A 778 14.45 -24.39 44.63
C PRO A 778 13.19 -25.14 44.18
N ASN A 779 11.99 -24.60 44.44
CA ASN A 779 10.72 -25.18 44.01
C ASN A 779 10.33 -24.76 42.61
N VAL A 780 11.08 -23.84 41.97
CA VAL A 780 10.83 -23.38 40.59
C VAL A 780 11.74 -24.17 39.64
N MET A 781 11.13 -25.01 38.82
CA MET A 781 11.85 -25.82 37.85
C MET A 781 11.55 -25.37 36.43
N PRO A 782 12.59 -25.15 35.56
CA PRO A 782 12.37 -24.93 34.15
C PRO A 782 11.56 -26.06 33.50
N GLY A 783 10.53 -25.66 32.71
CA GLY A 783 9.60 -26.65 32.13
C GLY A 783 10.27 -27.74 31.31
N ILE A 784 11.35 -27.43 30.60
CA ILE A 784 12.12 -28.41 29.81
C ILE A 784 12.83 -29.44 30.71
N HIS A 785 13.29 -29.04 31.89
CA HIS A 785 13.89 -29.94 32.87
C HIS A 785 12.83 -30.88 33.46
N PHE A 786 11.67 -30.34 33.81
CA PHE A 786 10.54 -31.12 34.27
C PHE A 786 10.12 -32.17 33.24
N LEU A 787 9.90 -31.79 31.99
CA LEU A 787 9.53 -32.71 30.91
C LEU A 787 10.58 -33.81 30.71
N ARG A 788 11.88 -33.46 30.77
CA ARG A 788 12.96 -34.45 30.67
C ARG A 788 12.92 -35.42 31.82
N HIS A 789 12.74 -34.97 33.04
CA HIS A 789 12.64 -35.86 34.22
C HIS A 789 11.45 -36.80 34.11
N VAL A 790 10.28 -36.30 33.69
CA VAL A 790 9.11 -37.11 33.43
C VAL A 790 9.39 -38.18 32.36
N ALA A 791 9.98 -37.78 31.24
CA ALA A 791 10.27 -38.68 30.12
C ALA A 791 11.31 -39.78 30.45
N LEU A 792 12.23 -39.50 31.37
CA LEU A 792 13.26 -40.45 31.81
C LEU A 792 12.87 -41.22 33.07
N GLY A 793 11.67 -41.05 33.60
CA GLY A 793 11.21 -41.72 34.82
C GLY A 793 11.92 -41.26 36.10
N THR A 794 12.54 -40.09 36.09
CA THR A 794 13.28 -39.48 37.20
C THR A 794 12.58 -38.23 37.74
N ALA A 795 11.28 -38.10 37.52
CA ALA A 795 10.51 -36.94 37.94
C ALA A 795 10.55 -36.79 39.48
N PRO A 796 10.82 -35.56 39.98
CA PRO A 796 10.68 -35.32 41.42
C PRO A 796 9.21 -35.43 41.79
N ALA A 797 8.96 -35.87 43.04
CA ALA A 797 7.60 -35.88 43.58
C ALA A 797 7.07 -34.43 43.57
N VAL A 798 6.00 -34.22 42.84
CA VAL A 798 5.28 -32.95 42.86
C VAL A 798 4.30 -33.00 44.01
N ALA A 799 4.48 -32.11 45.01
CA ALA A 799 3.61 -32.00 46.15
C ALA A 799 2.23 -31.47 45.78
#